data_ff48342ed8c451f01381c0588201abb0
#
_entry.id   ff48342ed8c451f01381c0588201abb0
#
_cell.length_a   1.000
_cell.length_b   1.000
_cell.length_c   1.000
_cell.angle_alpha   90.00
_cell.angle_beta   90.00
_cell.angle_gamma   90.00
#
_symmetry.space_group_name_H-M   'P 1'
#
loop_
_entity.id
_entity.type
_entity.pdbx_description
1 polymer ?
#
loop_
_entity_poly.entity_id
_entity_poly.type
_entity_poly.pdbx_seq_one_letter_code
_entity_poly.pdbx_strand_id
1 'polypeptide(L)'
;MATPATVTQERMLLFGPFRLDTSQRLLFRENEEVFLTPKVFDTLFVLVEHHGRVLDKNYLMRTVWPNSFVEESSLARNISLLRKTLGECPEDQKFIQTIPRRGYRFVAAVQIVTQDEAVPVLQDSNQLPSAQGWEVSGGSDAQSGARTATVGRSEAGIETQQTNSITPISAAMPLRFLRYAILTCLATIVVTGTVVWKLKSLPPQTVTRTTIVLAPDERLVPTLDVPLVLSPDGSRLAYVAQKGSDLPMLFVRDLNRLDDRPLAGTERANHPFFSPDGEWIGFFSSGNLKKVSLAGGAVITICLTGADLRGASWGPDNTIIFAASGSTGLFQVSADGGTPEPLTTVATSEGETGHQWPQVLPGGNAVLFVVGTGRDYDNANIAIQRFGTEGHQILMHGGTFPHYLPTGHLIFSRAGSILAVPFDLQRLELRLPPERVIEDVLAPNSPIGAAQFTVSDTGTLAYVPRSVQETATTLVWVDRESSATALEVAKQNFGDVSSPRLSPDHQFVVIQTNEQNRDIWIYSLVHETMTRLTFDGINSLPAWTPDGQRVVYRSTKLGRSNLFWQPAHGRGPEEPLTPSAPGTQYPGSFTSDGRIFLFSEIQPKTKRDIFILPLEGDRKPIGFLQTPYDETTPKLSPDSRYVAYVSDESGRNEVYVQPFTGSGAKFRISTDGGTEIVWGKSGEIFYRSENSMMAVQVKTQPALEIGRPQRLFEGPYLLNSGRTANYDVTHDGRRFLMLKPSEMQASTPTQIHVVLNWFEELKQKVPVE
;
A
#
# COMPACT_ATOMS: atom_id res chain seq x y z
N MET A 1 21.38 46.11 16.99
CA MET A 1 20.10 46.55 16.44
C MET A 1 19.23 45.32 16.31
N ALA A 2 18.29 45.19 17.22
CA ALA A 2 17.39 44.03 17.29
C ALA A 2 16.25 44.21 16.29
N THR A 3 16.04 43.20 15.47
CA THR A 3 14.89 43.08 14.57
C THR A 3 13.64 42.70 15.40
N PRO A 4 12.50 43.35 15.28
CA PRO A 4 11.35 43.01 16.10
C PRO A 4 10.69 41.69 15.60
N ALA A 5 10.45 40.82 16.55
CA ALA A 5 9.61 39.62 16.36
C ALA A 5 8.21 40.06 15.97
N THR A 6 7.74 39.59 14.82
CA THR A 6 6.37 39.78 14.35
C THR A 6 5.46 38.89 15.18
N VAL A 7 4.77 39.49 16.13
CA VAL A 7 3.66 38.83 16.86
C VAL A 7 2.57 38.54 15.84
N THR A 8 2.33 37.29 15.58
CA THR A 8 1.21 36.83 14.74
C THR A 8 -0.07 37.05 15.53
N GLN A 9 -0.78 38.17 15.28
CA GLN A 9 -2.11 38.39 15.84
C GLN A 9 -3.07 37.30 15.34
N GLU A 10 -3.77 36.67 16.25
CA GLU A 10 -4.85 35.73 15.96
C GLU A 10 -5.96 36.46 15.21
N ARG A 11 -6.15 36.14 13.93
CA ARG A 11 -7.14 36.76 13.05
C ARG A 11 -8.13 35.73 12.57
N MET A 12 -9.41 36.00 12.73
CA MET A 12 -10.50 35.30 12.08
C MET A 12 -10.95 36.01 10.85
N LEU A 13 -11.07 35.34 9.71
CA LEU A 13 -11.55 35.89 8.43
C LEU A 13 -12.92 35.29 8.13
N LEU A 14 -13.92 36.16 7.99
CA LEU A 14 -15.31 35.78 7.69
C LEU A 14 -15.64 36.13 6.25
N PHE A 15 -16.21 35.17 5.49
CA PHE A 15 -16.69 35.42 4.13
C PHE A 15 -17.87 34.49 3.79
N GLY A 16 -18.99 35.09 3.36
CA GLY A 16 -20.23 34.33 3.16
C GLY A 16 -20.61 33.51 4.41
N PRO A 17 -20.94 32.22 4.30
CA PRO A 17 -21.23 31.36 5.45
C PRO A 17 -19.95 30.76 6.10
N PHE A 18 -18.77 31.16 5.67
CA PHE A 18 -17.51 30.58 6.10
C PHE A 18 -16.75 31.45 7.09
N ARG A 19 -16.07 30.75 8.03
CA ARG A 19 -15.15 31.33 9.00
C ARG A 19 -13.80 30.64 8.90
N LEU A 20 -12.75 31.39 8.57
CA LEU A 20 -11.39 30.89 8.46
C LEU A 20 -10.58 31.28 9.70
N ASP A 21 -10.21 30.30 10.52
CA ASP A 21 -9.31 30.47 11.66
C ASP A 21 -7.88 30.35 11.17
N THR A 22 -7.13 31.44 11.23
CA THR A 22 -5.74 31.49 10.76
C THR A 22 -4.76 30.92 11.76
N SER A 23 -5.11 30.87 13.06
CA SER A 23 -4.27 30.34 14.13
C SER A 23 -4.32 28.81 14.17
N GLN A 24 -5.50 28.23 14.12
CA GLN A 24 -5.72 26.79 14.13
C GLN A 24 -5.69 26.17 12.71
N ARG A 25 -5.66 27.01 11.68
CA ARG A 25 -5.69 26.59 10.25
C ARG A 25 -6.93 25.75 9.91
N LEU A 26 -8.09 26.17 10.42
CA LEU A 26 -9.37 25.51 10.22
C LEU A 26 -10.34 26.41 9.43
N LEU A 27 -11.17 25.76 8.61
CA LEU A 27 -12.31 26.39 7.93
C LEU A 27 -13.59 25.86 8.56
N PHE A 28 -14.52 26.75 8.87
CA PHE A 28 -15.86 26.39 9.37
C PHE A 28 -16.93 26.92 8.43
N ARG A 29 -18.02 26.17 8.30
CA ARG A 29 -19.27 26.61 7.65
C ARG A 29 -20.38 26.51 8.67
N GLU A 30 -20.99 27.65 9.03
CA GLU A 30 -22.11 27.73 9.99
C GLU A 30 -21.84 27.12 11.38
N ASN A 31 -20.65 26.83 11.79
CA ASN A 31 -20.14 26.14 12.98
C ASN A 31 -19.70 24.68 12.76
N GLU A 32 -19.88 24.10 11.57
CA GLU A 32 -19.32 22.80 11.25
C GLU A 32 -17.93 22.95 10.64
N GLU A 33 -16.99 22.11 11.09
CA GLU A 33 -15.64 22.11 10.56
C GLU A 33 -15.61 21.53 9.15
N VAL A 34 -14.99 22.28 8.23
CA VAL A 34 -14.80 21.85 6.83
C VAL A 34 -13.36 21.47 6.61
N PHE A 35 -13.10 20.20 6.44
CA PHE A 35 -11.73 19.68 6.27
C PHE A 35 -11.09 20.16 4.97
N LEU A 36 -9.90 20.79 5.09
CA LEU A 36 -9.03 21.16 3.98
C LEU A 36 -7.64 20.58 4.18
N THR A 37 -7.05 20.03 3.11
CA THR A 37 -5.65 19.63 3.18
C THR A 37 -4.75 20.87 3.34
N PRO A 38 -3.54 20.76 3.94
CA PRO A 38 -2.70 21.91 4.27
C PRO A 38 -2.43 22.84 3.09
N LYS A 39 -2.17 22.31 1.89
CA LYS A 39 -1.90 23.12 0.69
C LYS A 39 -3.15 23.76 0.08
N VAL A 40 -4.30 23.13 0.25
CA VAL A 40 -5.61 23.72 -0.13
C VAL A 40 -5.96 24.83 0.83
N PHE A 41 -5.72 24.65 2.14
CA PHE A 41 -5.87 25.72 3.12
C PHE A 41 -4.95 26.91 2.82
N ASP A 42 -3.64 26.67 2.58
CA ASP A 42 -2.68 27.71 2.22
C ASP A 42 -3.14 28.50 0.97
N THR A 43 -3.66 27.78 -0.05
CA THR A 43 -4.17 28.40 -1.26
C THR A 43 -5.38 29.29 -0.96
N LEU A 44 -6.34 28.82 -0.13
CA LEU A 44 -7.49 29.59 0.31
C LEU A 44 -7.07 30.81 1.13
N PHE A 45 -6.19 30.62 2.10
CA PHE A 45 -5.70 31.70 2.97
C PHE A 45 -5.07 32.82 2.17
N VAL A 46 -4.16 32.53 1.24
CA VAL A 46 -3.53 33.55 0.37
C VAL A 46 -4.56 34.27 -0.50
N LEU A 47 -5.56 33.57 -1.02
CA LEU A 47 -6.63 34.17 -1.82
C LEU A 47 -7.52 35.08 -1.00
N VAL A 48 -7.91 34.68 0.22
CA VAL A 48 -8.77 35.44 1.15
C VAL A 48 -8.02 36.66 1.71
N GLU A 49 -6.76 36.52 2.08
CA GLU A 49 -5.91 37.60 2.57
C GLU A 49 -5.75 38.71 1.52
N HIS A 50 -5.68 38.36 0.24
CA HIS A 50 -5.56 39.27 -0.87
C HIS A 50 -6.87 39.45 -1.64
N HIS A 51 -8.02 39.34 -0.96
CA HIS A 51 -9.35 39.46 -1.59
C HIS A 51 -9.48 40.71 -2.45
N GLY A 52 -10.22 40.63 -3.54
CA GLY A 52 -10.41 41.68 -4.50
C GLY A 52 -9.26 41.89 -5.49
N ARG A 53 -8.06 41.35 -5.23
CA ARG A 53 -6.89 41.48 -6.12
C ARG A 53 -6.73 40.24 -7.01
N VAL A 54 -6.23 40.44 -8.22
CA VAL A 54 -5.84 39.35 -9.12
C VAL A 54 -4.47 38.88 -8.71
N LEU A 55 -4.35 37.61 -8.28
CA LEU A 55 -3.09 36.98 -7.95
C LEU A 55 -2.60 36.16 -9.15
N ASP A 56 -1.39 36.43 -9.58
CA ASP A 56 -0.72 35.71 -10.66
C ASP A 56 -0.43 34.26 -10.25
N LYS A 57 -0.50 33.34 -11.20
CA LYS A 57 -0.26 31.90 -10.94
C LYS A 57 1.12 31.64 -10.34
N ASN A 58 2.17 32.30 -10.85
CA ASN A 58 3.52 32.13 -10.35
C ASN A 58 3.67 32.70 -8.93
N TYR A 59 2.95 33.80 -8.61
CA TYR A 59 2.91 34.33 -7.24
C TYR A 59 2.28 33.31 -6.29
N LEU A 60 1.10 32.76 -6.62
CA LEU A 60 0.44 31.73 -5.83
C LEU A 60 1.31 30.48 -5.66
N MET A 61 1.95 30.02 -6.73
CA MET A 61 2.84 28.87 -6.69
C MET A 61 4.03 29.10 -5.73
N ARG A 62 4.69 30.24 -5.82
CA ARG A 62 5.83 30.57 -4.93
C ARG A 62 5.40 30.77 -3.48
N THR A 63 4.22 31.32 -3.23
CA THR A 63 3.73 31.58 -1.87
C THR A 63 3.24 30.31 -1.18
N VAL A 64 2.51 29.46 -1.92
CA VAL A 64 1.95 28.22 -1.35
C VAL A 64 3.00 27.09 -1.29
N TRP A 65 3.97 27.07 -2.22
CA TRP A 65 5.04 26.07 -2.28
C TRP A 65 6.44 26.71 -2.35
N PRO A 66 6.90 27.44 -1.31
CA PRO A 66 8.13 28.25 -1.37
C PRO A 66 9.40 27.41 -1.62
N ASN A 67 9.40 26.13 -1.26
CA ASN A 67 10.58 25.25 -1.31
C ASN A 67 10.37 24.02 -2.23
N SER A 68 9.38 24.04 -3.11
CA SER A 68 9.06 22.89 -3.97
C SER A 68 8.82 23.36 -5.41
N PHE A 69 9.40 22.66 -6.37
CA PHE A 69 9.05 22.87 -7.77
C PHE A 69 7.77 22.09 -8.06
N VAL A 70 6.67 22.80 -8.32
CA VAL A 70 5.34 22.22 -8.51
C VAL A 70 4.81 22.66 -9.87
N GLU A 71 4.13 21.79 -10.59
CA GLU A 71 3.48 22.12 -11.85
C GLU A 71 2.22 22.97 -11.64
N GLU A 72 1.87 23.77 -12.64
CA GLU A 72 0.67 24.63 -12.64
C GLU A 72 -0.64 23.81 -12.46
N SER A 73 -0.64 22.56 -12.85
CA SER A 73 -1.70 21.56 -12.64
C SER A 73 -2.08 21.39 -11.16
N SER A 74 -1.13 21.46 -10.24
CA SER A 74 -1.35 21.35 -8.79
C SER A 74 -2.12 22.54 -8.23
N LEU A 75 -1.81 23.76 -8.69
CA LEU A 75 -2.57 24.96 -8.34
C LEU A 75 -4.00 24.88 -8.89
N ALA A 76 -4.16 24.45 -10.13
CA ALA A 76 -5.47 24.28 -10.76
C ALA A 76 -6.33 23.26 -10.00
N ARG A 77 -5.73 22.16 -9.53
CA ARG A 77 -6.37 21.14 -8.68
C ARG A 77 -6.84 21.72 -7.34
N ASN A 78 -6.00 22.50 -6.66
CA ASN A 78 -6.38 23.15 -5.41
C ASN A 78 -7.56 24.13 -5.62
N ILE A 79 -7.55 24.91 -6.67
CA ILE A 79 -8.65 25.82 -7.02
C ILE A 79 -9.95 25.06 -7.30
N SER A 80 -9.87 23.94 -8.04
CA SER A 80 -11.03 23.08 -8.30
C SER A 80 -11.61 22.49 -7.02
N LEU A 81 -10.75 22.04 -6.11
CA LEU A 81 -11.15 21.48 -4.82
C LEU A 81 -11.78 22.56 -3.93
N LEU A 82 -11.19 23.75 -3.88
CA LEU A 82 -11.74 24.89 -3.13
C LEU A 82 -13.14 25.26 -3.63
N ARG A 83 -13.36 25.36 -4.93
CA ARG A 83 -14.68 25.63 -5.49
C ARG A 83 -15.70 24.60 -5.04
N LYS A 84 -15.36 23.32 -5.16
CA LYS A 84 -16.23 22.22 -4.71
C LYS A 84 -16.55 22.33 -3.22
N THR A 85 -15.54 22.60 -2.38
CA THR A 85 -15.70 22.72 -0.92
C THR A 85 -16.53 23.93 -0.52
N LEU A 86 -16.37 25.06 -1.20
CA LEU A 86 -17.14 26.28 -0.99
C LEU A 86 -18.56 26.20 -1.59
N GLY A 87 -18.90 25.10 -2.26
CA GLY A 87 -20.21 24.90 -2.88
C GLY A 87 -20.41 25.77 -4.13
N GLU A 88 -19.33 26.05 -4.87
CA GLU A 88 -19.33 26.91 -6.07
C GLU A 88 -19.35 26.01 -7.33
N CYS A 89 -20.31 26.25 -8.22
CA CYS A 89 -20.31 25.69 -9.55
C CYS A 89 -19.32 26.42 -10.46
N PRO A 90 -18.72 25.78 -11.47
CA PRO A 90 -17.74 26.42 -12.37
C PRO A 90 -18.26 27.68 -13.06
N GLU A 91 -19.57 27.83 -13.22
CA GLU A 91 -20.24 28.92 -13.89
C GLU A 91 -20.56 30.10 -12.95
N ASP A 92 -20.74 29.87 -11.64
CA ASP A 92 -21.21 30.88 -10.66
C ASP A 92 -20.10 31.80 -10.14
N GLN A 93 -18.86 31.36 -10.05
CA GLN A 93 -17.68 32.10 -9.57
C GLN A 93 -17.94 33.06 -8.38
N LYS A 94 -18.67 32.56 -7.37
CA LYS A 94 -19.11 33.37 -6.20
C LYS A 94 -17.97 33.75 -5.25
N PHE A 95 -16.97 32.88 -5.13
CA PHE A 95 -15.82 33.05 -4.25
C PHE A 95 -14.52 33.22 -5.03
N ILE A 96 -14.24 32.34 -6.00
CA ILE A 96 -12.98 32.30 -6.73
C ILE A 96 -13.23 32.53 -8.24
N GLN A 97 -12.83 33.66 -8.73
CA GLN A 97 -12.90 34.02 -10.14
C GLN A 97 -11.60 33.66 -10.87
N THR A 98 -11.69 32.97 -12.01
CA THR A 98 -10.55 32.74 -12.92
C THR A 98 -10.40 33.93 -13.86
N ILE A 99 -9.22 34.53 -13.89
CA ILE A 99 -8.86 35.58 -14.86
C ILE A 99 -7.99 34.92 -15.94
N PRO A 100 -8.52 34.72 -17.17
CA PRO A 100 -7.79 34.01 -18.23
C PRO A 100 -6.38 34.55 -18.45
N ARG A 101 -5.38 33.68 -18.57
CA ARG A 101 -3.96 33.98 -18.78
C ARG A 101 -3.27 34.81 -17.68
N ARG A 102 -3.96 35.18 -16.59
CA ARG A 102 -3.40 35.97 -15.49
C ARG A 102 -3.35 35.22 -14.16
N GLY A 103 -4.46 34.63 -13.72
CA GLY A 103 -4.47 33.97 -12.43
C GLY A 103 -5.86 33.87 -11.82
N TYR A 104 -5.93 34.05 -10.49
CA TYR A 104 -7.17 33.88 -9.72
C TYR A 104 -7.43 35.12 -8.85
N ARG A 105 -8.71 35.42 -8.57
CA ARG A 105 -9.14 36.48 -7.69
C ARG A 105 -10.21 35.98 -6.73
N PHE A 106 -10.07 36.28 -5.44
CA PHE A 106 -11.14 36.05 -4.46
C PHE A 106 -12.09 37.23 -4.51
N VAL A 107 -13.40 36.99 -4.77
CA VAL A 107 -14.37 38.03 -5.06
C VAL A 107 -15.37 38.29 -3.94
N ALA A 108 -15.52 37.36 -2.99
CA ALA A 108 -16.39 37.55 -1.84
C ALA A 108 -15.85 38.64 -0.89
N ALA A 109 -16.74 39.36 -0.25
CA ALA A 109 -16.38 40.32 0.80
C ALA A 109 -15.81 39.56 2.03
N VAL A 110 -14.67 40.02 2.57
CA VAL A 110 -14.00 39.43 3.73
C VAL A 110 -14.03 40.41 4.90
N GLN A 111 -14.50 39.97 6.07
CA GLN A 111 -14.46 40.72 7.32
C GLN A 111 -13.37 40.13 8.23
N ILE A 112 -12.57 40.98 8.82
CA ILE A 112 -11.48 40.56 9.74
C ILE A 112 -11.98 40.82 11.17
N VAL A 113 -12.05 39.77 11.99
CA VAL A 113 -12.43 39.88 13.40
C VAL A 113 -11.17 39.60 14.23
N THR A 114 -10.76 40.54 15.06
CA THR A 114 -9.69 40.40 16.05
C THR A 114 -10.28 40.13 17.42
N GLN A 115 -9.64 39.32 18.25
CA GLN A 115 -10.19 38.84 19.54
C GLN A 115 -10.45 39.90 20.63
N ASP A 116 -10.23 41.18 20.38
CA ASP A 116 -10.43 42.25 21.36
C ASP A 116 -11.87 42.81 21.43
N GLU A 117 -12.80 42.33 20.60
CA GLU A 117 -14.22 42.69 20.72
C GLU A 117 -15.02 41.55 21.34
N ALA A 118 -15.20 41.60 22.65
CA ALA A 118 -15.98 40.66 23.46
C ALA A 118 -17.45 40.65 22.99
N VAL A 119 -17.93 39.51 22.58
CA VAL A 119 -19.34 39.24 22.29
C VAL A 119 -20.12 39.14 23.62
N PRO A 120 -21.28 39.83 23.80
CA PRO A 120 -22.08 39.62 25.00
C PRO A 120 -22.73 38.24 25.02
N VAL A 121 -22.51 37.57 26.12
CA VAL A 121 -23.18 36.31 26.49
C VAL A 121 -24.64 36.59 26.71
N LEU A 122 -25.55 36.04 25.88
CA LEU A 122 -26.97 35.94 26.18
C LEU A 122 -27.20 34.67 26.97
N GLN A 123 -27.51 34.88 28.26
CA GLN A 123 -28.00 33.88 29.19
C GLN A 123 -29.39 33.40 28.82
N ASP A 124 -29.61 32.11 29.08
CA ASP A 124 -30.88 31.43 29.15
C ASP A 124 -31.99 32.24 29.84
N SER A 125 -33.15 32.28 29.21
CA SER A 125 -34.43 32.32 29.95
C SER A 125 -35.50 31.60 29.16
N ASN A 126 -35.87 30.42 29.70
CA ASN A 126 -37.14 29.76 29.52
C ASN A 126 -38.31 30.75 29.73
N GLN A 127 -39.12 30.94 28.72
CA GLN A 127 -40.60 31.13 28.93
C GLN A 127 -41.28 31.14 27.55
N LEU A 128 -42.14 30.18 27.35
CA LEU A 128 -43.26 30.22 26.41
C LEU A 128 -44.25 31.31 26.80
N PRO A 129 -44.89 32.01 25.86
CA PRO A 129 -46.30 32.09 25.87
C PRO A 129 -46.98 31.77 24.53
N SER A 130 -48.12 31.19 24.76
CA SER A 130 -49.22 30.82 23.89
C SER A 130 -49.68 31.79 22.82
N ALA A 131 -50.18 31.15 21.78
CA ALA A 131 -51.13 31.51 20.75
C ALA A 131 -51.98 32.76 20.89
N GLN A 132 -52.09 33.50 19.78
CA GLN A 132 -53.24 34.28 19.24
C GLN A 132 -52.76 34.68 17.83
N GLY A 133 -53.36 34.32 16.72
CA GLY A 133 -54.76 34.32 16.33
C GLY A 133 -54.98 35.51 15.42
N TRP A 134 -54.99 35.33 14.10
CA TRP A 134 -55.75 36.16 13.15
C TRP A 134 -56.33 35.29 12.05
N GLU A 135 -57.63 35.22 12.13
CA GLU A 135 -58.65 34.77 11.20
C GLU A 135 -58.53 35.44 9.83
N VAL A 136 -58.73 34.74 8.77
CA VAL A 136 -59.94 34.28 8.07
C VAL A 136 -60.48 35.30 7.08
N SER A 137 -60.57 34.89 5.87
CA SER A 137 -61.64 35.07 4.89
C SER A 137 -61.25 34.26 3.67
N GLY A 138 -61.94 33.34 3.13
CA GLY A 138 -63.34 32.94 3.15
C GLY A 138 -63.75 32.57 1.76
N GLY A 139 -64.41 31.44 1.65
CA GLY A 139 -65.33 31.10 0.56
C GLY A 139 -64.83 29.98 -0.34
N SER A 140 -65.16 28.68 -0.10
CA SER A 140 -66.42 27.96 -0.42
C SER A 140 -66.71 27.91 -1.91
N ASP A 141 -67.02 26.91 -2.59
CA ASP A 141 -67.63 25.60 -2.42
C ASP A 141 -67.43 24.78 -3.71
N ALA A 142 -67.16 23.53 -3.66
CA ALA A 142 -68.06 22.40 -3.72
C ALA A 142 -68.53 21.97 -5.13
N GLN A 143 -68.26 20.70 -5.35
CA GLN A 143 -69.15 19.69 -5.95
C GLN A 143 -69.28 19.54 -7.48
N SER A 144 -68.78 18.38 -7.90
CA SER A 144 -69.63 17.29 -8.46
C SER A 144 -70.33 17.49 -9.79
N GLY A 145 -70.10 16.60 -10.69
CA GLY A 145 -71.13 16.31 -11.72
C GLY A 145 -70.59 15.69 -13.01
N ALA A 146 -70.74 14.43 -13.08
CA ALA A 146 -70.73 13.67 -14.32
C ALA A 146 -71.96 14.02 -15.22
N ARG A 147 -71.83 13.93 -16.55
CA ARG A 147 -72.77 13.33 -17.52
C ARG A 147 -72.53 13.81 -18.93
N THR A 148 -72.16 12.89 -19.74
CA THR A 148 -72.90 12.33 -20.92
C THR A 148 -73.66 13.30 -21.83
N ALA A 149 -73.42 13.04 -23.11
CA ALA A 149 -74.36 12.94 -24.22
C ALA A 149 -74.44 14.09 -25.22
N THR A 150 -74.08 13.73 -26.40
CA THR A 150 -74.91 13.60 -27.64
C THR A 150 -75.16 14.85 -28.48
N VAL A 151 -74.82 14.67 -29.78
CA VAL A 151 -75.58 14.93 -31.00
C VAL A 151 -75.95 16.38 -31.39
N GLY A 152 -75.58 16.72 -32.62
CA GLY A 152 -76.12 17.88 -33.35
C GLY A 152 -75.35 18.12 -34.65
N ARG A 153 -75.75 17.61 -35.63
CA ARG A 153 -75.98 17.61 -37.08
C ARG A 153 -76.50 18.99 -37.57
N SER A 154 -75.90 19.50 -38.64
CA SER A 154 -76.57 20.21 -39.74
C SER A 154 -75.49 20.71 -40.70
N GLU A 155 -75.43 20.15 -41.85
CA GLU A 155 -76.02 20.49 -43.20
C GLU A 155 -75.66 21.90 -43.75
N ALA A 156 -75.05 21.92 -44.89
CA ALA A 156 -75.44 22.24 -46.22
C ALA A 156 -74.47 23.08 -47.05
N GLY A 157 -74.39 22.72 -48.32
CA GLY A 157 -74.07 23.54 -49.44
C GLY A 157 -72.95 23.04 -50.36
N ILE A 158 -73.24 22.15 -51.30
CA ILE A 158 -73.45 22.19 -52.76
C ILE A 158 -72.53 23.24 -53.48
N GLU A 159 -71.59 22.77 -54.30
CA GLU A 159 -71.66 22.90 -55.76
C GLU A 159 -70.56 22.11 -56.49
N THR A 160 -71.04 21.46 -57.50
CA THR A 160 -70.57 20.71 -58.66
C THR A 160 -69.37 21.33 -59.40
N GLN A 161 -68.44 20.54 -59.98
CA GLN A 161 -68.37 20.17 -61.38
C GLN A 161 -67.11 19.32 -61.74
N GLN A 162 -67.45 18.27 -62.56
CA GLN A 162 -66.80 17.67 -63.72
C GLN A 162 -65.62 16.71 -63.55
N THR A 163 -66.05 15.46 -63.67
CA THR A 163 -65.61 14.37 -64.58
C THR A 163 -64.25 14.47 -65.24
N ASN A 164 -63.43 13.48 -64.94
CA ASN A 164 -62.70 12.74 -65.95
C ASN A 164 -62.51 11.29 -65.51
N SER A 165 -63.02 10.40 -66.31
CA SER A 165 -62.99 8.97 -66.23
C SER A 165 -61.58 8.40 -66.44
N ILE A 166 -61.08 7.66 -65.48
CA ILE A 166 -60.01 6.69 -65.69
C ILE A 166 -60.45 5.37 -65.09
N THR A 167 -60.52 4.41 -65.92
CA THR A 167 -60.88 2.98 -65.69
C THR A 167 -60.04 2.33 -64.62
N PRO A 168 -60.62 1.53 -63.71
CA PRO A 168 -59.83 0.78 -62.70
C PRO A 168 -59.27 -0.46 -63.40
N ILE A 169 -57.92 -0.55 -63.44
CA ILE A 169 -57.23 -1.82 -63.68
C ILE A 169 -57.31 -2.59 -62.38
N SER A 170 -58.24 -3.54 -62.30
CA SER A 170 -58.29 -4.53 -61.24
C SER A 170 -57.15 -5.55 -61.46
N ALA A 171 -56.01 -5.35 -60.90
CA ALA A 171 -54.99 -6.39 -60.71
C ALA A 171 -55.31 -7.13 -59.43
N ALA A 172 -56.09 -8.12 -59.43
CA ALA A 172 -56.25 -9.11 -58.38
C ALA A 172 -54.91 -9.80 -58.17
N MET A 173 -54.11 -9.37 -57.19
CA MET A 173 -52.93 -10.12 -56.70
C MET A 173 -53.42 -11.48 -56.22
N PRO A 174 -52.86 -12.62 -56.72
CA PRO A 174 -53.21 -13.93 -56.21
C PRO A 174 -52.90 -14.07 -54.75
N LEU A 175 -53.85 -14.55 -53.97
CA LEU A 175 -53.81 -14.67 -52.50
C LEU A 175 -52.53 -15.34 -51.97
N ARG A 176 -51.76 -16.00 -52.79
CA ARG A 176 -50.47 -16.65 -52.49
C ARG A 176 -49.36 -15.62 -52.31
N PHE A 177 -49.28 -14.54 -53.08
CA PHE A 177 -48.26 -13.49 -52.94
C PHE A 177 -48.48 -12.65 -51.68
N LEU A 178 -49.72 -12.40 -51.26
CA LEU A 178 -50.06 -11.73 -50.05
C LEU A 178 -49.59 -12.55 -48.80
N ARG A 179 -49.74 -13.86 -48.84
CA ARG A 179 -49.24 -14.76 -47.76
C ARG A 179 -47.71 -14.75 -47.66
N TYR A 180 -46.97 -14.74 -48.77
CA TYR A 180 -45.51 -14.65 -48.77
C TYR A 180 -45.04 -13.29 -48.30
N ALA A 181 -45.68 -12.17 -48.66
CA ALA A 181 -45.38 -10.85 -48.20
C ALA A 181 -45.62 -10.70 -46.69
N ILE A 182 -46.69 -11.26 -46.15
CA ILE A 182 -46.95 -11.28 -44.69
C ILE A 182 -45.94 -12.16 -43.96
N LEU A 183 -45.54 -13.31 -44.49
CA LEU A 183 -44.54 -14.20 -43.90
C LEU A 183 -43.16 -13.56 -43.91
N THR A 184 -42.77 -12.85 -44.99
CA THR A 184 -41.47 -12.13 -45.03
C THR A 184 -41.46 -10.91 -44.10
N CYS A 185 -42.55 -10.15 -43.97
CA CYS A 185 -42.68 -9.10 -42.98
C CYS A 185 -42.61 -9.59 -41.54
N LEU A 186 -43.27 -10.71 -41.23
CA LEU A 186 -43.17 -11.36 -39.91
C LEU A 186 -41.76 -11.86 -39.61
N ALA A 187 -41.11 -12.49 -40.59
CA ALA A 187 -39.73 -12.94 -40.45
C ALA A 187 -38.75 -11.77 -40.23
N THR A 188 -38.91 -10.66 -40.97
CA THR A 188 -38.10 -9.44 -40.76
C THR A 188 -38.36 -8.79 -39.41
N ILE A 189 -39.60 -8.74 -38.95
CA ILE A 189 -39.95 -8.22 -37.61
C ILE A 189 -39.33 -9.10 -36.52
N VAL A 190 -39.36 -10.42 -36.65
CA VAL A 190 -38.73 -11.34 -35.69
C VAL A 190 -37.20 -11.19 -35.71
N VAL A 191 -36.59 -11.12 -36.89
CA VAL A 191 -35.12 -10.94 -37.01
C VAL A 191 -34.71 -9.56 -36.50
N THR A 192 -35.39 -8.49 -36.89
CA THR A 192 -35.08 -7.15 -36.36
C THR A 192 -35.37 -7.05 -34.85
N GLY A 193 -36.46 -7.66 -34.38
CA GLY A 193 -36.79 -7.72 -32.96
C GLY A 193 -35.73 -8.48 -32.14
N THR A 194 -35.24 -9.60 -32.66
CA THR A 194 -34.15 -10.36 -31.99
C THR A 194 -32.81 -9.67 -32.10
N VAL A 195 -32.51 -8.98 -33.20
CA VAL A 195 -31.30 -8.15 -33.34
C VAL A 195 -31.34 -6.95 -32.39
N VAL A 196 -32.46 -6.22 -32.34
CA VAL A 196 -32.65 -5.09 -31.41
C VAL A 196 -32.66 -5.57 -29.97
N TRP A 197 -33.21 -6.74 -29.67
CA TRP A 197 -33.17 -7.32 -28.33
C TRP A 197 -31.75 -7.74 -27.92
N LYS A 198 -30.96 -8.31 -28.85
CA LYS A 198 -29.53 -8.61 -28.62
C LYS A 198 -28.65 -7.37 -28.59
N LEU A 199 -29.04 -6.30 -29.29
CA LEU A 199 -28.32 -5.01 -29.30
C LEU A 199 -28.75 -4.07 -28.16
N LYS A 200 -29.80 -4.38 -27.40
CA LYS A 200 -30.10 -3.69 -26.15
C LYS A 200 -28.99 -4.05 -25.17
N SER A 201 -27.97 -3.22 -25.11
CA SER A 201 -27.02 -3.23 -23.98
C SER A 201 -27.83 -3.14 -22.69
N LEU A 202 -27.66 -4.09 -21.80
CA LEU A 202 -28.18 -4.02 -20.44
C LEU A 202 -27.74 -2.66 -19.89
N PRO A 203 -28.61 -1.95 -19.15
CA PRO A 203 -28.18 -0.71 -18.51
C PRO A 203 -26.95 -1.00 -17.66
N PRO A 204 -25.94 -0.10 -17.65
CA PRO A 204 -24.74 -0.31 -16.85
C PRO A 204 -25.14 -0.58 -15.42
N GLN A 205 -24.60 -1.64 -14.85
CA GLN A 205 -24.88 -2.00 -13.47
C GLN A 205 -24.25 -0.95 -12.56
N THR A 206 -24.98 -0.52 -11.53
CA THR A 206 -24.45 0.45 -10.56
C THR A 206 -23.30 -0.14 -9.77
N VAL A 207 -22.18 0.58 -9.73
CA VAL A 207 -21.04 0.21 -8.87
C VAL A 207 -21.44 0.40 -7.41
N THR A 208 -21.38 -0.66 -6.63
CA THR A 208 -21.76 -0.65 -5.22
C THR A 208 -20.54 -0.94 -4.36
N ARG A 209 -20.29 -0.07 -3.37
CA ARG A 209 -19.22 -0.27 -2.39
C ARG A 209 -19.80 -0.66 -1.06
N THR A 210 -19.24 -1.69 -0.46
CA THR A 210 -19.59 -2.17 0.88
C THR A 210 -18.34 -2.51 1.67
N THR A 211 -18.48 -2.61 2.98
CA THR A 211 -17.38 -2.98 3.87
C THR A 211 -17.79 -4.20 4.67
N ILE A 212 -16.97 -5.23 4.62
CA ILE A 212 -17.06 -6.38 5.50
C ILE A 212 -16.25 -6.04 6.73
N VAL A 213 -16.92 -6.00 7.89
CA VAL A 213 -16.27 -5.82 9.20
C VAL A 213 -16.17 -7.20 9.83
N LEU A 214 -14.97 -7.62 10.22
CA LEU A 214 -14.73 -8.88 10.92
C LEU A 214 -15.27 -8.83 12.34
N ALA A 215 -15.51 -9.98 12.95
CA ALA A 215 -15.93 -10.06 14.35
C ALA A 215 -14.90 -9.40 15.29
N PRO A 216 -15.30 -8.87 16.45
CA PRO A 216 -14.40 -8.14 17.35
C PRO A 216 -13.18 -8.93 17.85
N ASP A 217 -13.26 -10.26 17.85
CA ASP A 217 -12.20 -11.19 18.22
C ASP A 217 -11.45 -11.77 17.01
N GLU A 218 -11.84 -11.37 15.78
CA GLU A 218 -11.22 -11.78 14.52
C GLU A 218 -10.42 -10.64 13.91
N ARG A 219 -9.24 -10.98 13.40
CA ARG A 219 -8.36 -10.03 12.71
C ARG A 219 -7.70 -10.69 11.51
N LEU A 220 -7.59 -9.97 10.41
CA LEU A 220 -6.75 -10.39 9.30
C LEU A 220 -5.31 -10.48 9.81
N VAL A 221 -4.60 -11.50 9.39
CA VAL A 221 -3.20 -11.64 9.79
C VAL A 221 -2.40 -10.55 9.07
N PRO A 222 -1.78 -9.59 9.80
CA PRO A 222 -1.06 -8.46 9.19
C PRO A 222 0.32 -8.87 8.67
N THR A 223 0.47 -10.14 8.30
CA THR A 223 1.71 -10.66 7.76
C THR A 223 1.95 -10.17 6.34
N LEU A 224 3.16 -10.35 5.88
CA LEU A 224 3.66 -10.03 4.54
C LEU A 224 2.87 -10.71 3.39
N ASP A 225 1.82 -11.45 3.70
CA ASP A 225 1.11 -12.36 2.82
C ASP A 225 -0.16 -11.75 2.23
N VAL A 226 -0.68 -12.29 1.14
CA VAL A 226 -2.00 -11.97 0.59
C VAL A 226 -3.05 -12.74 1.37
N PRO A 227 -3.85 -12.10 2.24
CA PRO A 227 -4.75 -12.83 3.14
C PRO A 227 -6.11 -13.12 2.51
N LEU A 228 -6.41 -12.66 1.29
CA LEU A 228 -7.76 -12.72 0.71
C LEU A 228 -7.77 -13.13 -0.76
N VAL A 229 -8.81 -13.85 -1.16
CA VAL A 229 -9.08 -14.23 -2.55
C VAL A 229 -10.58 -14.36 -2.81
N LEU A 230 -11.06 -13.86 -3.97
CA LEU A 230 -12.42 -14.05 -4.47
C LEU A 230 -12.52 -15.30 -5.32
N SER A 231 -13.66 -15.99 -5.25
CA SER A 231 -14.01 -17.03 -6.21
C SER A 231 -14.12 -16.44 -7.63
N PRO A 232 -13.85 -17.21 -8.69
CA PRO A 232 -13.94 -16.71 -10.07
C PRO A 232 -15.29 -16.07 -10.41
N ASP A 233 -16.39 -16.62 -9.91
CA ASP A 233 -17.76 -16.10 -10.08
C ASP A 233 -18.07 -14.86 -9.22
N GLY A 234 -17.17 -14.50 -8.28
CA GLY A 234 -17.33 -13.37 -7.36
C GLY A 234 -18.38 -13.55 -6.28
N SER A 235 -18.87 -14.77 -6.07
CA SER A 235 -19.91 -15.05 -5.06
C SER A 235 -19.36 -15.30 -3.65
N ARG A 236 -18.07 -15.68 -3.55
CA ARG A 236 -17.42 -16.06 -2.30
C ARG A 236 -16.11 -15.31 -2.09
N LEU A 237 -15.85 -14.94 -0.86
CA LEU A 237 -14.56 -14.39 -0.41
C LEU A 237 -13.95 -15.38 0.57
N ALA A 238 -12.72 -15.85 0.28
CA ALA A 238 -11.93 -16.58 1.24
C ALA A 238 -10.84 -15.67 1.79
N TYR A 239 -10.56 -15.75 3.10
CA TYR A 239 -9.54 -14.94 3.73
C TYR A 239 -8.91 -15.65 4.92
N VAL A 240 -7.68 -15.25 5.26
CA VAL A 240 -6.93 -15.77 6.40
C VAL A 240 -7.10 -14.81 7.58
N ALA A 241 -7.69 -15.32 8.65
CA ALA A 241 -7.86 -14.57 9.87
C ALA A 241 -7.44 -15.38 11.09
N GLN A 242 -7.14 -14.64 12.16
CA GLN A 242 -6.84 -15.18 13.48
C GLN A 242 -7.97 -14.79 14.44
N LYS A 243 -8.47 -15.76 15.22
CA LYS A 243 -9.49 -15.54 16.25
C LYS A 243 -8.85 -15.61 17.63
N GLY A 244 -8.89 -14.51 18.36
CA GLY A 244 -8.25 -14.43 19.67
C GLY A 244 -6.77 -14.84 19.65
N SER A 245 -6.40 -15.89 20.39
CA SER A 245 -5.07 -16.49 20.45
C SER A 245 -4.87 -17.71 19.55
N ASP A 246 -5.89 -18.10 18.76
CA ASP A 246 -5.83 -19.28 17.91
C ASP A 246 -4.84 -19.09 16.76
N LEU A 247 -4.43 -20.18 16.12
CA LEU A 247 -3.60 -20.10 14.93
C LEU A 247 -4.40 -19.51 13.76
N PRO A 248 -3.78 -18.70 12.88
CA PRO A 248 -4.42 -18.23 11.67
C PRO A 248 -4.96 -19.38 10.83
N MET A 249 -6.18 -19.23 10.29
CA MET A 249 -6.81 -20.23 9.44
C MET A 249 -7.65 -19.58 8.35
N LEU A 250 -8.09 -20.36 7.37
CA LEU A 250 -8.98 -19.92 6.29
C LEU A 250 -10.42 -19.80 6.79
N PHE A 251 -11.03 -18.68 6.45
CA PHE A 251 -12.47 -18.44 6.55
C PHE A 251 -13.04 -18.26 5.14
N VAL A 252 -14.28 -18.66 4.95
CA VAL A 252 -15.04 -18.45 3.72
C VAL A 252 -16.35 -17.77 4.05
N ARG A 253 -16.63 -16.71 3.28
CA ARG A 253 -17.86 -15.95 3.34
C ARG A 253 -18.56 -15.96 2.00
N ASP A 254 -19.79 -16.44 1.95
CA ASP A 254 -20.69 -16.20 0.82
C ASP A 254 -21.11 -14.72 0.83
N LEU A 255 -20.87 -13.96 -0.25
CA LEU A 255 -21.17 -12.52 -0.27
C LEU A 255 -22.65 -12.16 -0.18
N ASN A 256 -23.53 -13.14 -0.32
CA ASN A 256 -24.97 -13.02 -0.09
C ASN A 256 -25.38 -13.33 1.37
N ARG A 257 -24.41 -13.62 2.26
CA ARG A 257 -24.62 -13.92 3.68
C ARG A 257 -23.79 -13.01 4.57
N LEU A 258 -24.16 -12.93 5.86
CA LEU A 258 -23.44 -12.13 6.84
C LEU A 258 -22.49 -12.95 7.72
N ASP A 259 -22.61 -14.27 7.71
CA ASP A 259 -21.82 -15.20 8.51
C ASP A 259 -20.62 -15.73 7.73
N ASP A 260 -19.54 -15.91 8.46
CA ASP A 260 -18.29 -16.49 7.97
C ASP A 260 -18.14 -17.90 8.54
N ARG A 261 -17.58 -18.83 7.79
CA ARG A 261 -17.30 -20.17 8.28
C ARG A 261 -15.81 -20.49 8.21
N PRO A 262 -15.18 -20.95 9.31
CA PRO A 262 -13.82 -21.44 9.28
C PRO A 262 -13.72 -22.77 8.53
N LEU A 263 -12.62 -22.98 7.83
CA LEU A 263 -12.28 -24.24 7.18
C LEU A 263 -11.33 -25.04 8.09
N ALA A 264 -11.84 -26.11 8.68
CA ALA A 264 -11.04 -26.96 9.59
C ALA A 264 -9.84 -27.60 8.88
N GLY A 265 -8.71 -27.70 9.59
CA GLY A 265 -7.45 -28.27 9.07
C GLY A 265 -6.62 -27.31 8.23
N THR A 266 -7.01 -26.03 8.18
CA THR A 266 -6.29 -24.99 7.43
C THR A 266 -5.45 -24.08 8.33
N GLU A 267 -5.08 -24.55 9.51
CA GLU A 267 -4.24 -23.81 10.45
C GLU A 267 -2.91 -23.41 9.80
N ARG A 268 -2.45 -22.19 10.07
CA ARG A 268 -1.27 -21.56 9.47
C ARG A 268 -1.36 -21.41 7.94
N ALA A 269 -2.56 -21.37 7.38
CA ALA A 269 -2.76 -21.10 5.96
C ALA A 269 -2.24 -19.70 5.60
N ASN A 270 -1.67 -19.60 4.40
CA ASN A 270 -1.29 -18.34 3.76
C ASN A 270 -1.44 -18.43 2.24
N HIS A 271 -1.47 -17.29 1.55
CA HIS A 271 -1.61 -17.19 0.09
C HIS A 271 -2.73 -18.06 -0.50
N PRO A 272 -3.99 -17.90 -0.09
CA PRO A 272 -5.09 -18.68 -0.67
C PRO A 272 -5.32 -18.31 -2.13
N PHE A 273 -5.72 -19.30 -2.95
CA PHE A 273 -6.14 -19.13 -4.33
C PHE A 273 -7.21 -20.15 -4.69
N PHE A 274 -8.17 -19.76 -5.54
CA PHE A 274 -9.23 -20.66 -5.95
C PHE A 274 -8.81 -21.54 -7.13
N SER A 275 -9.44 -22.70 -7.24
CA SER A 275 -9.48 -23.46 -8.49
C SER A 275 -10.34 -22.72 -9.52
N PRO A 276 -10.14 -22.95 -10.82
CA PRO A 276 -10.92 -22.29 -11.89
C PRO A 276 -12.43 -22.52 -11.82
N ASP A 277 -12.87 -23.67 -11.28
CA ASP A 277 -14.28 -24.01 -11.05
C ASP A 277 -14.87 -23.41 -9.76
N GLY A 278 -14.02 -22.79 -8.91
CA GLY A 278 -14.42 -22.21 -7.63
C GLY A 278 -14.80 -23.21 -6.54
N GLU A 279 -14.54 -24.50 -6.70
CA GLU A 279 -14.92 -25.56 -5.76
C GLU A 279 -13.81 -25.91 -4.76
N TRP A 280 -12.56 -25.55 -5.06
CA TRP A 280 -11.40 -25.80 -4.22
C TRP A 280 -10.65 -24.52 -3.88
N ILE A 281 -10.02 -24.50 -2.70
CA ILE A 281 -9.03 -23.49 -2.31
C ILE A 281 -7.69 -24.17 -2.16
N GLY A 282 -6.71 -23.73 -2.97
CA GLY A 282 -5.30 -24.00 -2.77
C GLY A 282 -4.72 -23.01 -1.76
N PHE A 283 -3.80 -23.45 -0.91
CA PHE A 283 -3.13 -22.60 0.08
C PHE A 283 -1.81 -23.22 0.50
N PHE A 284 -0.95 -22.41 1.09
CA PHE A 284 0.28 -22.90 1.67
C PHE A 284 0.16 -22.99 3.19
N SER A 285 0.76 -24.02 3.79
CA SER A 285 0.83 -24.19 5.23
C SER A 285 2.03 -25.03 5.61
N SER A 286 2.90 -24.51 6.48
CA SER A 286 4.06 -25.23 7.05
C SER A 286 4.96 -25.87 5.97
N GLY A 287 5.31 -25.11 4.91
CA GLY A 287 6.20 -25.55 3.83
C GLY A 287 5.57 -26.51 2.83
N ASN A 288 4.26 -26.67 2.83
CA ASN A 288 3.52 -27.52 1.91
C ASN A 288 2.49 -26.69 1.11
N LEU A 289 2.31 -27.05 -0.15
CA LEU A 289 1.15 -26.68 -0.95
C LEU A 289 0.03 -27.67 -0.65
N LYS A 290 -1.15 -27.16 -0.31
CA LYS A 290 -2.32 -27.95 0.09
C LYS A 290 -3.57 -27.47 -0.64
N LYS A 291 -4.61 -28.30 -0.69
CA LYS A 291 -5.94 -27.92 -1.15
C LYS A 291 -7.05 -28.40 -0.21
N VAL A 292 -8.14 -27.67 -0.15
CA VAL A 292 -9.35 -28.01 0.61
C VAL A 292 -10.59 -27.74 -0.22
N SER A 293 -11.57 -28.66 -0.19
CA SER A 293 -12.84 -28.47 -0.89
C SER A 293 -13.80 -27.58 -0.09
N LEU A 294 -14.52 -26.71 -0.78
CA LEU A 294 -15.58 -25.89 -0.19
C LEU A 294 -16.80 -26.72 0.22
N ALA A 295 -17.01 -27.87 -0.37
CA ALA A 295 -18.03 -28.82 0.05
C ALA A 295 -17.72 -29.49 1.41
N GLY A 296 -16.52 -29.27 1.94
CA GLY A 296 -16.00 -29.92 3.15
C GLY A 296 -15.13 -31.12 2.82
N GLY A 297 -14.51 -31.71 3.83
CA GLY A 297 -13.62 -32.86 3.70
C GLY A 297 -12.23 -32.61 4.29
N ALA A 298 -11.35 -33.58 4.12
CA ALA A 298 -9.98 -33.48 4.60
C ALA A 298 -9.13 -32.54 3.72
N VAL A 299 -8.17 -31.85 4.35
CA VAL A 299 -7.14 -31.11 3.64
C VAL A 299 -6.19 -32.07 2.95
N ILE A 300 -5.91 -31.86 1.67
CA ILE A 300 -5.03 -32.70 0.85
C ILE A 300 -3.72 -31.98 0.64
N THR A 301 -2.61 -32.62 0.94
CA THR A 301 -1.26 -32.12 0.61
C THR A 301 -0.95 -32.46 -0.84
N ILE A 302 -0.57 -31.45 -1.65
CA ILE A 302 -0.21 -31.59 -3.06
C ILE A 302 1.29 -31.88 -3.19
N CYS A 303 2.15 -31.02 -2.62
CA CYS A 303 3.61 -31.18 -2.65
C CYS A 303 4.31 -30.39 -1.54
N LEU A 304 5.61 -30.63 -1.37
CA LEU A 304 6.52 -29.82 -0.55
C LEU A 304 6.99 -28.61 -1.35
N THR A 305 7.05 -27.44 -0.72
CA THR A 305 7.37 -26.18 -1.42
C THR A 305 8.50 -25.36 -0.77
N GLY A 306 8.79 -25.57 0.51
CA GLY A 306 9.66 -24.67 1.29
C GLY A 306 8.88 -23.56 2.02
N ALA A 307 9.60 -22.64 2.64
CA ALA A 307 9.01 -21.67 3.57
C ALA A 307 8.87 -20.23 3.03
N ASP A 308 9.55 -19.87 1.94
CA ASP A 308 9.63 -18.48 1.44
C ASP A 308 8.76 -18.24 0.20
N LEU A 309 7.50 -18.55 0.30
CA LEU A 309 6.54 -18.60 -0.80
C LEU A 309 6.13 -17.21 -1.31
N ARG A 310 5.86 -17.12 -2.64
CA ARG A 310 5.54 -15.87 -3.35
C ARG A 310 4.39 -16.04 -4.34
N GLY A 311 3.29 -16.62 -3.89
CA GLY A 311 2.05 -16.76 -4.64
C GLY A 311 1.95 -18.01 -5.50
N ALA A 312 0.71 -18.29 -5.93
CA ALA A 312 0.37 -19.37 -6.84
C ALA A 312 -0.85 -19.02 -7.68
N SER A 313 -1.00 -19.75 -8.79
CA SER A 313 -2.15 -19.67 -9.68
C SER A 313 -2.54 -21.07 -10.18
N TRP A 314 -3.83 -21.37 -10.17
CA TRP A 314 -4.38 -22.64 -10.65
C TRP A 314 -4.87 -22.49 -12.08
N GLY A 315 -4.25 -23.19 -13.01
CA GLY A 315 -4.60 -23.19 -14.42
C GLY A 315 -5.83 -24.03 -14.77
N PRO A 316 -6.44 -23.80 -15.93
CA PRO A 316 -7.64 -24.52 -16.38
C PRO A 316 -7.39 -26.00 -16.70
N ASP A 317 -6.14 -26.38 -16.88
CA ASP A 317 -5.66 -27.75 -17.15
C ASP A 317 -5.35 -28.56 -15.87
N ASN A 318 -5.78 -28.05 -14.70
CA ASN A 318 -5.51 -28.61 -13.38
C ASN A 318 -4.03 -28.57 -12.96
N THR A 319 -3.24 -27.69 -13.59
CA THR A 319 -1.85 -27.40 -13.19
C THR A 319 -1.80 -26.21 -12.26
N ILE A 320 -1.02 -26.31 -11.17
CA ILE A 320 -0.74 -25.19 -10.27
C ILE A 320 0.66 -24.67 -10.56
N ILE A 321 0.77 -23.37 -10.86
CA ILE A 321 2.03 -22.67 -11.01
C ILE A 321 2.28 -21.86 -9.73
N PHE A 322 3.48 -21.98 -9.15
CA PHE A 322 3.79 -21.31 -7.89
C PHE A 322 5.26 -20.86 -7.82
N ALA A 323 5.51 -19.88 -6.96
CA ALA A 323 6.84 -19.41 -6.63
C ALA A 323 7.27 -19.96 -5.26
N ALA A 324 8.25 -20.87 -5.26
CA ALA A 324 8.73 -21.54 -4.06
C ALA A 324 9.61 -20.64 -3.18
N SER A 325 10.22 -19.61 -3.76
CA SER A 325 11.00 -18.60 -3.03
C SER A 325 11.10 -17.28 -3.82
N GLY A 326 11.57 -16.23 -3.14
CA GLY A 326 11.86 -14.95 -3.78
C GLY A 326 13.12 -14.95 -4.66
N SER A 327 13.87 -16.05 -4.72
CA SER A 327 15.17 -16.16 -5.41
C SER A 327 15.24 -17.27 -6.46
N THR A 328 14.13 -17.92 -6.75
CA THR A 328 14.03 -18.98 -7.77
C THR A 328 13.09 -18.59 -8.90
N GLY A 329 13.12 -19.38 -9.99
CA GLY A 329 12.07 -19.35 -11.00
C GLY A 329 10.75 -19.94 -10.47
N LEU A 330 9.74 -19.91 -11.31
CA LEU A 330 8.44 -20.52 -11.05
C LEU A 330 8.52 -22.04 -11.22
N PHE A 331 7.68 -22.74 -10.47
CA PHE A 331 7.47 -24.19 -10.56
C PHE A 331 6.04 -24.51 -10.99
N GLN A 332 5.85 -25.67 -11.54
CA GLN A 332 4.54 -26.24 -11.87
C GLN A 332 4.34 -27.60 -11.21
N VAL A 333 3.11 -27.95 -10.85
CA VAL A 333 2.73 -29.24 -10.30
C VAL A 333 1.27 -29.52 -10.63
N SER A 334 0.90 -30.80 -10.85
CA SER A 334 -0.52 -31.16 -10.95
C SER A 334 -1.24 -30.89 -9.61
N ALA A 335 -2.44 -30.37 -9.65
CA ALA A 335 -3.27 -30.20 -8.47
C ALA A 335 -3.63 -31.54 -7.79
N ASP A 336 -3.50 -32.66 -8.50
CA ASP A 336 -3.69 -34.01 -7.94
C ASP A 336 -2.46 -34.57 -7.22
N GLY A 337 -1.38 -33.76 -7.18
CA GLY A 337 -0.12 -34.12 -6.51
C GLY A 337 0.99 -34.47 -7.49
N GLY A 338 2.19 -34.58 -6.97
CA GLY A 338 3.38 -34.93 -7.75
C GLY A 338 4.62 -34.20 -7.32
N THR A 339 5.70 -34.38 -8.08
CA THR A 339 6.96 -33.65 -7.89
C THR A 339 6.90 -32.33 -8.64
N PRO A 340 7.15 -31.18 -7.99
CA PRO A 340 7.25 -29.91 -8.68
C PRO A 340 8.34 -29.88 -9.74
N GLU A 341 8.04 -29.34 -10.91
CA GLU A 341 8.96 -29.16 -12.02
C GLU A 341 9.26 -27.68 -12.24
N PRO A 342 10.52 -27.28 -12.53
CA PRO A 342 10.84 -25.92 -12.89
C PRO A 342 10.11 -25.49 -14.16
N LEU A 343 9.50 -24.29 -14.15
CA LEU A 343 8.80 -23.72 -15.30
C LEU A 343 9.60 -22.56 -15.93
N THR A 344 10.19 -21.71 -15.10
CA THR A 344 10.94 -20.53 -15.58
C THR A 344 12.36 -20.52 -15.00
N THR A 345 13.29 -19.89 -15.72
CA THR A 345 14.69 -19.75 -15.31
C THR A 345 15.02 -18.29 -15.05
N VAL A 346 15.63 -17.99 -13.91
CA VAL A 346 16.05 -16.65 -13.51
C VAL A 346 17.32 -16.25 -14.26
N ALA A 347 17.29 -15.14 -15.00
CA ALA A 347 18.44 -14.60 -15.72
C ALA A 347 19.31 -13.73 -14.78
N THR A 348 20.05 -14.37 -13.88
CA THR A 348 20.89 -13.68 -12.88
C THR A 348 21.98 -12.80 -13.53
N SER A 349 22.46 -13.13 -14.75
CA SER A 349 23.38 -12.32 -15.52
C SER A 349 22.77 -10.97 -15.97
N GLU A 350 21.46 -10.89 -16.06
CA GLU A 350 20.70 -9.68 -16.40
C GLU A 350 20.23 -8.90 -15.16
N GLY A 351 20.59 -9.37 -13.96
CA GLY A 351 20.27 -8.72 -12.70
C GLY A 351 18.93 -9.15 -12.11
N GLU A 352 18.35 -10.24 -12.58
CA GLU A 352 17.14 -10.81 -11.99
C GLU A 352 17.46 -11.52 -10.68
N THR A 353 16.55 -11.41 -9.71
CA THR A 353 16.70 -12.04 -8.40
C THR A 353 15.74 -13.21 -8.17
N GLY A 354 14.63 -13.28 -8.90
CA GLY A 354 13.66 -14.36 -8.81
C GLY A 354 12.33 -14.01 -9.49
N HIS A 355 11.47 -15.02 -9.66
CA HIS A 355 10.14 -14.90 -10.27
C HIS A 355 9.04 -15.14 -9.24
N GLN A 356 7.99 -14.30 -9.26
CA GLN A 356 7.01 -14.25 -8.17
C GLN A 356 5.62 -13.85 -8.68
N TRP A 357 4.58 -14.10 -7.88
CA TRP A 357 3.19 -13.71 -8.13
C TRP A 357 2.69 -14.14 -9.51
N PRO A 358 2.71 -15.45 -9.81
CA PRO A 358 2.24 -15.95 -11.08
C PRO A 358 0.73 -15.84 -11.22
N GLN A 359 0.27 -15.54 -12.44
CA GLN A 359 -1.11 -15.76 -12.89
C GLN A 359 -1.11 -16.49 -14.23
N VAL A 360 -1.76 -17.64 -14.30
CA VAL A 360 -2.04 -18.32 -15.57
C VAL A 360 -3.07 -17.49 -16.35
N LEU A 361 -2.75 -17.15 -17.59
CA LEU A 361 -3.67 -16.38 -18.42
C LEU A 361 -4.80 -17.26 -18.98
N PRO A 362 -5.97 -16.66 -19.29
CA PRO A 362 -7.06 -17.38 -19.92
C PRO A 362 -6.61 -18.13 -21.18
N GLY A 363 -7.07 -19.37 -21.31
CA GLY A 363 -6.63 -20.28 -22.38
C GLY A 363 -5.44 -21.17 -22.01
N GLY A 364 -4.81 -20.95 -20.85
CA GLY A 364 -3.73 -21.82 -20.36
C GLY A 364 -2.47 -21.83 -21.22
N ASN A 365 -2.19 -20.75 -21.99
CA ASN A 365 -1.08 -20.70 -22.94
C ASN A 365 0.14 -19.89 -22.45
N ALA A 366 0.00 -19.15 -21.38
CA ALA A 366 1.05 -18.28 -20.87
C ALA A 366 0.85 -18.00 -19.37
N VAL A 367 1.94 -17.63 -18.70
CA VAL A 367 1.95 -17.16 -17.32
C VAL A 367 2.46 -15.73 -17.26
N LEU A 368 1.74 -14.89 -16.53
CA LEU A 368 2.10 -13.54 -16.15
C LEU A 368 2.74 -13.58 -14.77
N PHE A 369 3.82 -12.85 -14.52
CA PHE A 369 4.52 -12.89 -13.24
C PHE A 369 5.38 -11.64 -13.00
N VAL A 370 5.93 -11.52 -11.81
CA VAL A 370 6.88 -10.47 -11.42
C VAL A 370 8.30 -11.01 -11.50
N VAL A 371 9.19 -10.25 -12.11
CA VAL A 371 10.64 -10.45 -12.11
C VAL A 371 11.26 -9.50 -11.09
N GLY A 372 11.81 -10.04 -10.01
CA GLY A 372 12.54 -9.28 -9.02
C GLY A 372 13.87 -8.76 -9.59
N THR A 373 14.21 -7.52 -9.28
CA THR A 373 15.44 -6.85 -9.76
C THR A 373 16.41 -6.51 -8.61
N GLY A 374 16.16 -7.02 -7.40
CA GLY A 374 16.95 -6.70 -6.20
C GLY A 374 16.74 -5.29 -5.66
N ARG A 375 15.86 -4.51 -6.31
CA ARG A 375 15.33 -3.23 -5.86
C ARG A 375 14.04 -3.46 -5.06
N ASP A 376 13.34 -2.39 -4.70
CA ASP A 376 11.99 -2.55 -4.18
C ASP A 376 11.03 -3.10 -5.26
N TYR A 377 9.89 -3.58 -4.83
CA TYR A 377 8.91 -4.17 -5.75
C TYR A 377 8.15 -3.14 -6.60
N ASP A 378 8.16 -1.87 -6.23
CA ASP A 378 7.63 -0.79 -7.08
C ASP A 378 8.47 -0.59 -8.34
N ASN A 379 9.74 -1.02 -8.30
CA ASN A 379 10.67 -1.05 -9.43
C ASN A 379 10.91 -2.46 -10.01
N ALA A 380 10.17 -3.48 -9.57
CA ALA A 380 10.21 -4.81 -10.17
C ALA A 380 9.64 -4.78 -11.61
N ASN A 381 9.94 -5.79 -12.41
CA ASN A 381 9.41 -5.89 -13.76
C ASN A 381 8.21 -6.84 -13.79
N ILE A 382 7.21 -6.51 -14.60
CA ILE A 382 6.11 -7.43 -14.93
C ILE A 382 6.47 -8.11 -16.24
N ALA A 383 6.47 -9.44 -16.22
CA ALA A 383 6.89 -10.29 -17.34
C ALA A 383 5.83 -11.33 -17.70
N ILE A 384 5.98 -11.87 -18.89
CA ILE A 384 5.13 -12.95 -19.41
C ILE A 384 5.98 -14.01 -20.10
N GLN A 385 5.63 -15.29 -19.89
CA GLN A 385 6.23 -16.41 -20.60
C GLN A 385 5.14 -17.28 -21.24
N ARG A 386 5.28 -17.59 -22.52
CA ARG A 386 4.42 -18.59 -23.19
C ARG A 386 4.86 -19.99 -22.76
N PHE A 387 3.93 -20.88 -22.55
CA PHE A 387 4.27 -22.28 -22.27
C PHE A 387 4.94 -22.94 -23.48
N GLY A 388 5.94 -23.78 -23.21
CA GLY A 388 6.73 -24.44 -24.24
C GLY A 388 7.77 -23.58 -24.94
N THR A 389 7.98 -22.33 -24.49
CA THR A 389 9.07 -21.46 -24.98
C THR A 389 10.12 -21.24 -23.90
N GLU A 390 11.38 -21.13 -24.30
CA GLU A 390 12.45 -20.70 -23.41
C GLU A 390 12.46 -19.17 -23.28
N GLY A 391 12.71 -18.68 -22.06
CA GLY A 391 12.77 -17.25 -21.76
C GLY A 391 11.40 -16.59 -21.59
N HIS A 392 11.44 -15.34 -21.12
CA HIS A 392 10.26 -14.53 -20.86
C HIS A 392 10.43 -13.14 -21.49
N GLN A 393 9.31 -12.45 -21.67
CA GLN A 393 9.26 -11.07 -22.18
C GLN A 393 8.90 -10.12 -21.04
N ILE A 394 9.69 -9.06 -20.86
CA ILE A 394 9.32 -7.96 -19.97
C ILE A 394 8.21 -7.13 -20.64
N LEU A 395 7.06 -7.04 -20.01
CA LEU A 395 5.93 -6.22 -20.47
C LEU A 395 6.07 -4.78 -20.03
N MET A 396 6.55 -4.57 -18.79
CA MET A 396 6.73 -3.22 -18.25
C MET A 396 7.69 -3.20 -17.08
N HIS A 397 8.24 -2.01 -16.83
CA HIS A 397 9.09 -1.73 -15.68
C HIS A 397 8.30 -1.03 -14.57
N GLY A 398 8.52 -1.45 -13.34
CA GLY A 398 7.88 -0.89 -12.15
C GLY A 398 6.46 -1.39 -11.94
N GLY A 399 6.27 -2.11 -10.84
CA GLY A 399 4.99 -2.66 -10.39
C GLY A 399 5.10 -4.11 -9.96
N THR A 400 4.11 -4.54 -9.17
CA THR A 400 4.06 -5.87 -8.60
C THR A 400 2.62 -6.39 -8.57
N PHE A 401 2.46 -7.69 -8.29
CA PHE A 401 1.17 -8.35 -8.11
C PHE A 401 0.22 -8.16 -9.32
N PRO A 402 0.68 -8.53 -10.55
CA PRO A 402 -0.09 -8.31 -11.76
C PRO A 402 -1.26 -9.27 -11.87
N HIS A 403 -2.41 -8.77 -12.39
CA HIS A 403 -3.59 -9.57 -12.70
C HIS A 403 -4.19 -9.15 -14.04
N TYR A 404 -4.43 -10.11 -14.91
CA TYR A 404 -5.23 -9.93 -16.12
C TYR A 404 -6.72 -10.06 -15.78
N LEU A 405 -7.54 -9.21 -16.35
CA LEU A 405 -8.99 -9.20 -16.20
C LEU A 405 -9.71 -9.50 -17.52
N PRO A 406 -10.87 -10.19 -17.48
CA PRO A 406 -11.65 -10.50 -18.68
C PRO A 406 -12.09 -9.27 -19.49
N THR A 407 -12.01 -8.09 -18.90
CA THR A 407 -12.26 -6.80 -19.58
C THR A 407 -11.16 -6.35 -20.52
N GLY A 408 -10.07 -7.13 -20.67
CA GLY A 408 -8.91 -6.78 -21.50
C GLY A 408 -7.93 -5.81 -20.81
N HIS A 409 -7.92 -5.79 -19.48
CA HIS A 409 -6.99 -4.98 -18.71
C HIS A 409 -5.97 -5.86 -17.97
N LEU A 410 -4.75 -5.35 -17.87
CA LEU A 410 -3.78 -5.77 -16.89
C LEU A 410 -3.84 -4.78 -15.72
N ILE A 411 -4.07 -5.28 -14.51
CA ILE A 411 -3.97 -4.47 -13.27
C ILE A 411 -2.77 -4.90 -12.46
N PHE A 412 -2.21 -3.99 -11.68
CA PHE A 412 -1.05 -4.27 -10.84
C PHE A 412 -0.94 -3.24 -9.70
N SER A 413 -0.16 -3.54 -8.69
CA SER A 413 0.12 -2.62 -7.58
C SER A 413 1.40 -1.82 -7.82
N ARG A 414 1.37 -0.53 -7.49
CA ARG A 414 2.53 0.36 -7.39
C ARG A 414 2.26 1.45 -6.36
N ALA A 415 3.17 1.65 -5.42
CA ALA A 415 3.09 2.69 -4.40
C ALA A 415 1.74 2.73 -3.65
N GLY A 416 1.21 1.56 -3.24
CA GLY A 416 -0.04 1.46 -2.48
C GLY A 416 -1.31 1.78 -3.28
N SER A 417 -1.22 1.79 -4.61
CA SER A 417 -2.37 2.00 -5.50
C SER A 417 -2.50 0.85 -6.49
N ILE A 418 -3.72 0.56 -6.94
CA ILE A 418 -3.96 -0.31 -8.10
C ILE A 418 -3.94 0.56 -9.34
N LEU A 419 -3.11 0.18 -10.30
CA LEU A 419 -3.06 0.75 -11.64
C LEU A 419 -3.66 -0.26 -12.64
N ALA A 420 -4.21 0.25 -13.73
CA ALA A 420 -4.74 -0.55 -14.82
C ALA A 420 -4.20 -0.05 -16.17
N VAL A 421 -4.02 -0.97 -17.09
CA VAL A 421 -3.55 -0.68 -18.45
C VAL A 421 -4.24 -1.62 -19.43
N PRO A 422 -4.71 -1.16 -20.62
CA PRO A 422 -5.24 -2.01 -21.65
C PRO A 422 -4.19 -3.01 -22.14
N PHE A 423 -4.56 -4.30 -22.21
CA PHE A 423 -3.67 -5.39 -22.55
C PHE A 423 -4.29 -6.28 -23.66
N ASP A 424 -3.54 -6.47 -24.73
CA ASP A 424 -3.90 -7.35 -25.82
C ASP A 424 -3.49 -8.81 -25.50
N LEU A 425 -4.45 -9.63 -25.11
CA LEU A 425 -4.21 -11.03 -24.75
C LEU A 425 -3.67 -11.89 -25.92
N GLN A 426 -3.99 -11.54 -27.17
CA GLN A 426 -3.54 -12.30 -28.35
C GLN A 426 -2.09 -11.98 -28.70
N ARG A 427 -1.75 -10.68 -28.66
CA ARG A 427 -0.40 -10.20 -28.97
C ARG A 427 0.53 -10.26 -27.77
N LEU A 428 -0.03 -10.27 -26.55
CA LEU A 428 0.68 -10.16 -25.27
C LEU A 428 1.40 -8.81 -25.12
N GLU A 429 0.72 -7.72 -25.47
CA GLU A 429 1.27 -6.36 -25.48
C GLU A 429 0.40 -5.36 -24.72
N LEU A 430 1.04 -4.37 -24.12
CA LEU A 430 0.36 -3.23 -23.52
C LEU A 430 0.10 -2.15 -24.57
N ARG A 431 -1.06 -1.49 -24.52
CA ARG A 431 -1.47 -0.52 -25.56
C ARG A 431 -1.33 0.94 -25.16
N LEU A 432 -1.41 1.25 -23.86
CA LEU A 432 -1.42 2.63 -23.34
C LEU A 432 -0.58 2.71 -22.05
N PRO A 433 -0.24 3.90 -21.56
CA PRO A 433 0.34 4.05 -20.23
C PRO A 433 -0.66 3.63 -19.14
N PRO A 434 -0.17 3.13 -17.98
CA PRO A 434 -1.03 2.75 -16.86
C PRO A 434 -1.72 3.95 -16.22
N GLU A 435 -2.99 3.77 -15.86
CA GLU A 435 -3.81 4.74 -15.13
C GLU A 435 -4.12 4.22 -13.71
N ARG A 436 -4.15 5.12 -12.73
CA ARG A 436 -4.49 4.78 -11.35
C ARG A 436 -6.00 4.61 -11.20
N VAL A 437 -6.45 3.45 -10.73
CA VAL A 437 -7.88 3.12 -10.61
C VAL A 437 -8.39 3.03 -9.19
N ILE A 438 -7.57 2.56 -8.23
CA ILE A 438 -7.87 2.52 -6.79
C ILE A 438 -6.68 3.08 -6.02
N GLU A 439 -6.95 3.95 -5.06
CA GLU A 439 -5.98 4.50 -4.11
C GLU A 439 -6.14 3.83 -2.74
N ASP A 440 -5.13 3.97 -1.88
CA ASP A 440 -5.15 3.52 -0.47
C ASP A 440 -5.41 2.02 -0.27
N VAL A 441 -4.86 1.19 -1.14
CA VAL A 441 -4.81 -0.26 -0.95
C VAL A 441 -3.64 -0.59 -0.01
N LEU A 442 -3.89 -1.43 0.98
CA LEU A 442 -2.83 -1.92 1.85
C LEU A 442 -1.87 -2.76 1.00
N ALA A 443 -0.79 -2.12 0.59
CA ALA A 443 0.41 -2.80 0.12
C ALA A 443 1.38 -2.66 1.28
N PRO A 444 1.59 -3.69 2.10
CA PRO A 444 2.63 -3.61 3.12
C PRO A 444 3.93 -3.22 2.41
N ASN A 445 4.78 -2.40 3.05
CA ASN A 445 6.16 -2.14 2.63
C ASN A 445 6.94 -3.46 2.67
N SER A 446 6.39 -4.43 1.99
CA SER A 446 6.71 -5.84 2.08
C SER A 446 7.94 -6.11 1.25
N PRO A 447 8.93 -6.76 1.82
CA PRO A 447 10.05 -7.28 1.04
C PRO A 447 9.63 -8.36 0.04
N ILE A 448 8.33 -8.70 -0.03
CA ILE A 448 7.79 -9.76 -0.90
C ILE A 448 6.93 -9.25 -2.05
N GLY A 449 6.63 -7.95 -2.12
CA GLY A 449 5.85 -7.35 -3.21
C GLY A 449 4.37 -7.76 -3.26
N ALA A 450 3.81 -8.25 -2.16
CA ALA A 450 2.39 -8.58 -2.06
C ALA A 450 1.54 -7.30 -2.03
N ALA A 451 0.36 -7.33 -2.66
CA ALA A 451 -0.67 -6.30 -2.51
C ALA A 451 -1.98 -6.97 -2.06
N GLN A 452 -2.68 -6.34 -1.11
CA GLN A 452 -3.84 -6.96 -0.49
C GLN A 452 -5.12 -6.62 -1.24
N PHE A 453 -5.24 -7.14 -2.44
CA PHE A 453 -6.47 -7.07 -3.24
C PHE A 453 -6.70 -8.36 -4.04
N THR A 454 -7.91 -8.57 -4.48
CA THR A 454 -8.32 -9.66 -5.36
C THR A 454 -9.50 -9.21 -6.22
N VAL A 455 -9.60 -9.74 -7.43
CA VAL A 455 -10.68 -9.42 -8.37
C VAL A 455 -11.22 -10.71 -8.94
N SER A 456 -12.56 -10.84 -9.00
CA SER A 456 -13.23 -11.96 -9.66
C SER A 456 -13.33 -11.75 -11.18
N ASP A 457 -13.60 -12.82 -11.92
CA ASP A 457 -13.84 -12.76 -13.36
C ASP A 457 -15.15 -12.03 -13.73
N THR A 458 -16.03 -11.84 -12.75
CA THR A 458 -17.33 -11.16 -12.91
C THR A 458 -17.29 -9.68 -12.53
N GLY A 459 -16.15 -9.17 -12.02
CA GLY A 459 -15.96 -7.75 -11.72
C GLY A 459 -16.25 -7.35 -10.29
N THR A 460 -16.21 -8.28 -9.34
CA THR A 460 -16.13 -7.95 -7.91
C THR A 460 -14.67 -7.72 -7.55
N LEU A 461 -14.36 -6.56 -6.95
CA LEU A 461 -13.05 -6.25 -6.35
C LEU A 461 -13.17 -6.32 -4.84
N ALA A 462 -12.26 -7.00 -4.17
CA ALA A 462 -12.09 -6.91 -2.71
C ALA A 462 -10.66 -6.49 -2.37
N TYR A 463 -10.50 -5.59 -1.40
CA TYR A 463 -9.20 -5.14 -0.95
C TYR A 463 -9.21 -4.74 0.52
N VAL A 464 -8.06 -4.84 1.15
CA VAL A 464 -7.85 -4.30 2.49
C VAL A 464 -7.47 -2.83 2.31
N PRO A 465 -8.26 -1.90 2.89
CA PRO A 465 -7.90 -0.49 2.81
C PRO A 465 -6.64 -0.22 3.63
N ARG A 466 -5.80 0.68 3.12
CA ARG A 466 -4.78 1.30 3.96
C ARG A 466 -5.54 2.14 4.97
N SER A 467 -5.70 1.62 6.18
CA SER A 467 -6.29 2.45 7.24
C SER A 467 -5.36 3.65 7.43
N VAL A 468 -5.94 4.86 7.43
CA VAL A 468 -5.23 6.11 7.74
C VAL A 468 -4.74 6.13 9.21
N GLN A 469 -5.16 5.17 9.99
CA GLN A 469 -4.52 4.80 11.24
C GLN A 469 -3.27 3.95 10.91
N GLU A 470 -2.28 4.67 10.40
CA GLU A 470 -0.92 4.21 10.29
C GLU A 470 -0.56 3.47 11.57
N THR A 471 0.07 2.32 11.44
CA THR A 471 0.82 1.68 12.51
C THR A 471 1.91 2.67 12.92
N ALA A 472 1.52 3.73 13.63
CA ALA A 472 2.46 4.66 14.18
C ALA A 472 3.36 3.84 15.10
N THR A 473 4.59 3.69 14.71
CA THR A 473 5.60 3.02 15.51
C THR A 473 6.09 3.99 16.55
N THR A 474 6.00 3.62 17.82
CA THR A 474 6.48 4.42 18.91
C THR A 474 7.85 3.93 19.35
N LEU A 475 8.84 4.84 19.42
CA LEU A 475 10.09 4.59 20.10
C LEU A 475 9.85 4.61 21.62
N VAL A 476 10.27 3.57 22.29
CA VAL A 476 10.12 3.43 23.74
C VAL A 476 11.45 3.04 24.38
N TRP A 477 11.76 3.62 25.53
CA TRP A 477 12.79 3.10 26.40
C TRP A 477 12.24 1.97 27.24
N VAL A 478 12.93 0.84 27.27
CA VAL A 478 12.57 -0.33 28.08
C VAL A 478 13.77 -0.64 28.98
N ASP A 479 13.54 -0.85 30.26
CA ASP A 479 14.58 -1.32 31.18
C ASP A 479 14.59 -2.87 31.27
N ARG A 480 15.50 -3.39 32.08
CA ARG A 480 15.63 -4.86 32.26
C ARG A 480 14.44 -5.48 33.00
N GLU A 481 13.69 -4.67 33.74
CA GLU A 481 12.50 -5.02 34.49
C GLU A 481 11.20 -4.92 33.67
N SER A 482 11.33 -4.67 32.35
CA SER A 482 10.21 -4.51 31.41
C SER A 482 9.39 -3.22 31.56
N SER A 483 9.91 -2.24 32.30
CA SER A 483 9.28 -0.94 32.43
C SER A 483 9.50 -0.12 31.16
N ALA A 484 8.42 0.28 30.49
CA ALA A 484 8.47 0.98 29.22
C ALA A 484 8.08 2.45 29.37
N THR A 485 8.91 3.36 28.85
CA THR A 485 8.65 4.80 28.80
C THR A 485 8.70 5.26 27.35
N ALA A 486 7.60 5.84 26.86
CA ALA A 486 7.54 6.35 25.48
C ALA A 486 8.44 7.58 25.30
N LEU A 487 9.12 7.65 24.17
CA LEU A 487 9.78 8.86 23.71
C LEU A 487 8.75 9.78 23.03
N GLU A 488 8.81 11.07 23.30
CA GLU A 488 7.84 12.04 22.74
C GLU A 488 7.93 12.24 21.22
N VAL A 489 8.87 11.59 20.54
CA VAL A 489 8.95 11.52 19.06
C VAL A 489 7.63 11.06 18.44
N ALA A 490 6.86 10.26 19.17
CA ALA A 490 5.58 9.72 18.71
C ALA A 490 4.48 10.77 18.45
N LYS A 491 4.65 12.01 18.92
CA LYS A 491 3.67 13.10 18.68
C LYS A 491 3.82 13.76 17.31
N GLN A 492 4.90 13.50 16.59
CA GLN A 492 5.07 13.94 15.22
C GLN A 492 4.79 12.74 14.32
N ASN A 493 3.79 12.82 13.46
CA ASN A 493 3.38 11.78 12.52
C ASN A 493 4.48 11.46 11.49
N PHE A 494 5.52 10.73 11.92
CA PHE A 494 6.62 10.29 11.05
C PHE A 494 6.36 8.94 10.37
N GLY A 495 5.12 8.47 10.37
CA GLY A 495 4.79 7.18 9.79
C GLY A 495 5.50 6.00 10.49
N ASP A 496 5.73 4.94 9.76
CA ASP A 496 6.43 3.75 10.25
C ASP A 496 7.95 4.01 10.29
N VAL A 497 8.59 3.79 11.45
CA VAL A 497 10.04 3.93 11.63
C VAL A 497 10.67 2.57 11.94
N SER A 498 11.95 2.41 11.56
CA SER A 498 12.70 1.18 11.82
C SER A 498 14.19 1.42 12.02
N SER A 499 14.88 0.40 12.48
CA SER A 499 16.34 0.37 12.64
C SER A 499 16.92 1.54 13.45
N PRO A 500 16.39 1.83 14.66
CA PRO A 500 16.94 2.89 15.51
C PRO A 500 18.36 2.56 15.95
N ARG A 501 19.26 3.59 15.92
CA ARG A 501 20.64 3.46 16.44
C ARG A 501 21.00 4.67 17.26
N LEU A 502 21.44 4.44 18.47
CA LEU A 502 21.96 5.47 19.37
C LEU A 502 23.31 5.95 18.86
N SER A 503 23.54 7.26 18.91
CA SER A 503 24.88 7.82 18.70
C SER A 503 25.83 7.37 19.81
N PRO A 504 27.16 7.33 19.57
CA PRO A 504 28.12 6.90 20.58
C PRO A 504 28.13 7.76 21.87
N ASP A 505 27.61 8.98 21.84
CA ASP A 505 27.45 9.87 22.98
C ASP A 505 26.03 9.84 23.60
N HIS A 506 25.12 9.03 23.00
CA HIS A 506 23.69 8.91 23.36
C HIS A 506 22.90 10.23 23.31
N GLN A 507 23.34 11.22 22.53
CA GLN A 507 22.59 12.46 22.35
C GLN A 507 21.63 12.41 21.19
N PHE A 508 21.85 11.48 20.24
CA PHE A 508 21.06 11.35 19.03
C PHE A 508 20.62 9.91 18.79
N VAL A 509 19.53 9.78 18.06
CA VAL A 509 19.07 8.51 17.48
C VAL A 509 18.96 8.69 15.98
N VAL A 510 19.65 7.86 15.19
CA VAL A 510 19.40 7.78 13.77
C VAL A 510 18.33 6.70 13.52
N ILE A 511 17.34 7.01 12.68
CA ILE A 511 16.24 6.13 12.33
C ILE A 511 16.02 6.12 10.82
N GLN A 512 15.40 5.06 10.33
CA GLN A 512 14.86 4.97 9.00
C GLN A 512 13.36 5.21 9.06
N THR A 513 12.82 6.06 8.18
CA THR A 513 11.37 6.15 7.94
C THR A 513 10.98 5.21 6.81
N ASN A 514 9.76 4.64 6.88
CA ASN A 514 9.24 3.71 5.89
C ASN A 514 8.12 4.32 5.02
N GLU A 515 8.07 5.65 4.92
CA GLU A 515 7.18 6.36 3.99
C GLU A 515 7.57 6.09 2.52
N GLN A 516 6.82 6.66 1.57
CA GLN A 516 6.99 6.45 0.12
C GLN A 516 8.44 6.57 -0.37
N ASN A 517 9.24 7.43 0.28
CA ASN A 517 10.69 7.49 0.13
C ASN A 517 11.32 7.11 1.47
N ARG A 518 11.92 5.94 1.55
CA ARG A 518 12.65 5.54 2.74
C ARG A 518 13.87 6.44 2.92
N ASP A 519 13.86 7.18 4.02
CA ASP A 519 14.91 8.15 4.33
C ASP A 519 15.51 7.92 5.71
N ILE A 520 16.74 8.40 5.85
CA ILE A 520 17.43 8.42 7.13
C ILE A 520 17.20 9.78 7.79
N TRP A 521 16.80 9.71 9.05
CA TRP A 521 16.57 10.87 9.90
C TRP A 521 17.37 10.76 11.18
N ILE A 522 17.73 11.90 11.75
CA ILE A 522 18.42 12.00 13.05
C ILE A 522 17.51 12.74 14.03
N TYR A 523 17.22 12.10 15.14
CA TYR A 523 16.49 12.66 16.26
C TYR A 523 17.43 13.07 17.38
N SER A 524 17.34 14.31 17.84
CA SER A 524 18.06 14.79 19.02
C SER A 524 17.28 14.44 20.28
N LEU A 525 17.87 13.62 21.16
CA LEU A 525 17.29 13.26 22.46
C LEU A 525 17.30 14.43 23.46
N VAL A 526 18.15 15.44 23.21
CA VAL A 526 18.30 16.64 24.08
C VAL A 526 17.34 17.75 23.66
N HIS A 527 17.20 17.98 22.35
CA HIS A 527 16.41 19.09 21.83
C HIS A 527 15.04 18.64 21.28
N GLU A 528 14.74 17.34 21.29
CA GLU A 528 13.49 16.74 20.78
C GLU A 528 13.17 17.17 19.33
N THR A 529 14.21 17.32 18.49
CA THR A 529 14.08 17.75 17.10
C THR A 529 14.52 16.67 16.14
N MET A 530 13.85 16.62 14.98
CA MET A 530 14.15 15.71 13.88
C MET A 530 14.82 16.46 12.73
N THR A 531 15.86 15.88 12.17
CA THR A 531 16.56 16.40 11.01
C THR A 531 16.66 15.30 9.95
N ARG A 532 16.18 15.57 8.75
CA ARG A 532 16.31 14.65 7.61
C ARG A 532 17.75 14.67 7.12
N LEU A 533 18.35 13.47 7.00
CA LEU A 533 19.73 13.31 6.59
C LEU A 533 19.86 13.00 5.08
N THR A 534 18.94 12.19 4.51
CA THR A 534 18.96 11.79 3.09
C THR A 534 17.76 12.33 2.34
N PHE A 535 17.92 12.62 1.03
CA PHE A 535 16.89 13.30 0.23
C PHE A 535 16.57 12.57 -1.07
N ASP A 536 17.45 11.69 -1.56
CA ASP A 536 17.32 11.00 -2.84
C ASP A 536 17.53 9.49 -2.70
N GLY A 537 16.82 8.71 -3.51
CA GLY A 537 16.91 7.25 -3.52
C GLY A 537 16.16 6.60 -2.37
N ILE A 538 16.33 5.29 -2.22
CA ILE A 538 15.81 4.51 -1.10
C ILE A 538 16.94 4.28 -0.13
N ASN A 539 16.86 4.88 1.04
CA ASN A 539 17.90 4.86 2.07
C ASN A 539 17.43 4.06 3.28
N SER A 540 18.28 3.18 3.79
CA SER A 540 17.87 2.23 4.84
C SER A 540 19.04 1.76 5.70
N LEU A 541 18.71 1.17 6.87
CA LEU A 541 19.63 0.47 7.76
C LEU A 541 20.81 1.34 8.21
N PRO A 542 20.57 2.43 8.92
CA PRO A 542 21.64 3.32 9.35
C PRO A 542 22.54 2.70 10.43
N ALA A 543 23.80 3.12 10.46
CA ALA A 543 24.78 2.80 11.50
C ALA A 543 25.71 3.99 11.73
N TRP A 544 26.04 4.30 13.00
CA TRP A 544 26.98 5.34 13.35
C TRP A 544 28.44 4.89 13.19
N THR A 545 29.31 5.82 12.80
CA THR A 545 30.75 5.64 12.99
C THR A 545 31.09 5.71 14.49
N PRO A 546 32.17 5.08 14.97
CA PRO A 546 32.52 5.06 16.39
C PRO A 546 32.77 6.44 17.01
N ASP A 547 33.20 7.42 16.21
CA ASP A 547 33.38 8.81 16.58
C ASP A 547 32.10 9.65 16.55
N GLY A 548 30.98 9.07 16.09
CA GLY A 548 29.70 9.76 15.98
C GLY A 548 29.64 10.85 14.89
N GLN A 549 30.69 11.00 14.07
CA GLN A 549 30.75 12.07 13.08
C GLN A 549 30.01 11.77 11.79
N ARG A 550 29.83 10.49 11.46
CA ARG A 550 29.19 10.06 10.22
C ARG A 550 28.15 8.99 10.47
N VAL A 551 27.22 8.88 9.51
CA VAL A 551 26.23 7.79 9.44
C VAL A 551 26.49 7.01 8.15
N VAL A 552 26.67 5.68 8.29
CA VAL A 552 26.66 4.73 7.19
C VAL A 552 25.24 4.25 6.97
N TYR A 553 24.83 4.08 5.75
CA TYR A 553 23.53 3.52 5.39
C TYR A 553 23.58 2.84 4.03
N ARG A 554 22.58 2.03 3.77
CA ARG A 554 22.35 1.41 2.47
C ARG A 554 21.53 2.34 1.59
N SER A 555 21.93 2.54 0.33
CA SER A 555 21.22 3.37 -0.64
C SER A 555 21.14 2.71 -2.02
N THR A 556 20.05 2.98 -2.75
CA THR A 556 19.84 2.50 -4.13
C THR A 556 20.25 3.52 -5.19
N LYS A 557 20.86 4.64 -4.83
CA LYS A 557 21.22 5.75 -5.75
C LYS A 557 22.03 5.34 -6.96
N LEU A 558 22.91 4.35 -6.85
CA LEU A 558 23.72 3.83 -7.97
C LEU A 558 23.03 2.69 -8.74
N GLY A 559 21.71 2.56 -8.59
CA GLY A 559 20.93 1.52 -9.26
C GLY A 559 20.97 0.16 -8.57
N ARG A 560 21.87 -0.06 -7.63
CA ARG A 560 21.98 -1.24 -6.76
C ARG A 560 22.03 -0.79 -5.28
N SER A 561 21.77 -1.68 -4.35
CA SER A 561 21.82 -1.40 -2.93
C SER A 561 23.25 -1.43 -2.41
N ASN A 562 23.95 -0.30 -2.43
CA ASN A 562 25.32 -0.12 -1.98
C ASN A 562 25.38 0.61 -0.64
N LEU A 563 26.54 0.58 0.00
CA LEU A 563 26.83 1.33 1.23
C LEU A 563 27.32 2.73 0.90
N PHE A 564 26.73 3.69 1.60
CA PHE A 564 27.10 5.11 1.58
C PHE A 564 27.38 5.59 2.99
N TRP A 565 28.10 6.65 3.11
CA TRP A 565 28.20 7.42 4.35
C TRP A 565 28.18 8.92 4.09
N GLN A 566 27.78 9.66 5.11
CA GLN A 566 27.85 11.12 5.09
C GLN A 566 27.97 11.70 6.50
N PRO A 567 28.40 12.97 6.64
CA PRO A 567 28.46 13.63 7.95
C PRO A 567 27.09 13.68 8.62
N ALA A 568 27.04 13.34 9.90
CA ALA A 568 25.81 13.30 10.69
C ALA A 568 25.10 14.66 10.83
N HIS A 569 25.86 15.76 10.76
CA HIS A 569 25.30 17.11 10.79
C HIS A 569 24.66 17.55 9.45
N GLY A 570 24.60 16.67 8.45
CA GLY A 570 23.95 16.91 7.15
C GLY A 570 24.67 17.93 6.24
N ARG A 571 25.82 18.45 6.63
CA ARG A 571 26.63 19.39 5.83
C ARG A 571 27.87 18.67 5.34
N GLY A 572 27.98 18.44 4.03
CA GLY A 572 29.12 17.77 3.41
C GLY A 572 28.66 16.73 2.40
N PRO A 573 29.58 16.24 1.56
CA PRO A 573 29.25 15.30 0.51
C PRO A 573 28.90 13.93 1.09
N GLU A 574 27.94 13.29 0.45
CA GLU A 574 27.68 11.88 0.57
C GLU A 574 28.69 11.11 -0.28
N GLU A 575 29.27 10.06 0.25
CA GLU A 575 30.31 9.27 -0.43
C GLU A 575 29.88 7.79 -0.48
N PRO A 576 29.98 7.12 -1.65
CA PRO A 576 29.81 5.68 -1.72
C PRO A 576 31.01 4.98 -1.07
N LEU A 577 30.75 4.01 -0.21
CA LEU A 577 31.79 3.16 0.41
C LEU A 577 32.21 2.02 -0.53
N THR A 578 31.25 1.46 -1.26
CA THR A 578 31.43 0.24 -2.06
C THR A 578 30.78 0.37 -3.44
N PRO A 579 31.23 1.32 -4.29
CA PRO A 579 30.57 1.67 -5.55
C PRO A 579 30.58 0.52 -6.59
N SER A 580 31.53 -0.41 -6.49
CA SER A 580 31.72 -1.52 -7.45
C SER A 580 31.19 -2.86 -6.94
N ALA A 581 30.44 -2.90 -5.84
CA ALA A 581 29.96 -4.14 -5.26
C ALA A 581 28.94 -4.85 -6.17
N PRO A 582 29.07 -6.17 -6.38
CA PRO A 582 28.17 -6.92 -7.26
C PRO A 582 26.81 -7.23 -6.63
N GLY A 583 26.73 -7.33 -5.30
CA GLY A 583 25.54 -7.75 -4.55
C GLY A 583 24.87 -6.66 -3.71
N THR A 584 23.71 -6.98 -3.16
CA THR A 584 23.02 -6.14 -2.18
C THR A 584 23.73 -6.20 -0.83
N GLN A 585 24.06 -5.06 -0.25
CA GLN A 585 24.85 -4.93 0.96
C GLN A 585 24.02 -4.51 2.17
N TYR A 586 24.45 -4.96 3.36
CA TYR A 586 23.83 -4.70 4.65
C TYR A 586 24.89 -4.24 5.65
N PRO A 587 24.76 -3.07 6.27
CA PRO A 587 25.75 -2.57 7.20
C PRO A 587 25.81 -3.42 8.48
N GLY A 588 27.02 -3.64 9.00
CA GLY A 588 27.29 -4.39 10.23
C GLY A 588 27.79 -3.51 11.37
N SER A 589 29.11 -3.49 11.61
CA SER A 589 29.74 -2.71 12.68
C SER A 589 31.17 -2.30 12.33
N PHE A 590 31.68 -1.31 13.05
CA PHE A 590 33.05 -0.84 12.94
C PHE A 590 33.95 -1.47 14.01
N THR A 591 35.26 -1.55 13.72
CA THR A 591 36.27 -1.69 14.77
C THR A 591 36.27 -0.45 15.69
N SER A 592 36.70 -0.60 16.93
CA SER A 592 36.69 0.48 17.91
C SER A 592 37.54 1.70 17.51
N ASP A 593 38.58 1.49 16.67
CA ASP A 593 39.41 2.54 16.08
C ASP A 593 38.84 3.17 14.80
N GLY A 594 37.70 2.65 14.31
CA GLY A 594 37.02 3.16 13.13
C GLY A 594 37.71 2.86 11.79
N ARG A 595 38.77 2.02 11.75
CA ARG A 595 39.56 1.77 10.54
C ARG A 595 39.00 0.67 9.65
N ILE A 596 38.18 -0.21 10.22
CA ILE A 596 37.59 -1.35 9.52
C ILE A 596 36.08 -1.34 9.72
N PHE A 597 35.34 -1.61 8.65
CA PHE A 597 33.90 -1.79 8.67
C PHE A 597 33.51 -3.19 8.21
N LEU A 598 32.68 -3.87 8.99
CA LEU A 598 32.10 -5.15 8.64
C LEU A 598 30.72 -4.95 8.03
N PHE A 599 30.40 -5.72 7.00
CA PHE A 599 29.09 -5.74 6.37
C PHE A 599 28.79 -7.13 5.81
N SER A 600 27.53 -7.43 5.53
CA SER A 600 27.16 -8.63 4.80
C SER A 600 26.67 -8.27 3.38
N GLU A 601 26.93 -9.16 2.42
CA GLU A 601 26.57 -8.97 1.01
C GLU A 601 25.95 -10.26 0.45
N ILE A 602 24.87 -10.11 -0.34
CA ILE A 602 24.26 -11.24 -1.06
C ILE A 602 25.20 -11.69 -2.17
N GLN A 603 25.56 -12.98 -2.14
CA GLN A 603 26.39 -13.64 -3.12
C GLN A 603 25.57 -14.66 -3.92
N PRO A 604 25.82 -14.81 -5.23
CA PRO A 604 25.05 -15.73 -6.08
C PRO A 604 25.12 -17.21 -5.68
N LYS A 605 26.20 -17.63 -5.00
CA LYS A 605 26.47 -19.04 -4.69
C LYS A 605 26.25 -19.43 -3.23
N THR A 606 26.40 -18.49 -2.31
CA THR A 606 26.51 -18.74 -0.87
C THR A 606 25.44 -18.06 -0.02
N LYS A 607 24.47 -17.38 -0.61
CA LYS A 607 23.47 -16.52 0.06
C LYS A 607 24.09 -15.18 0.53
N ARG A 608 24.10 -14.89 1.85
CA ARG A 608 24.77 -13.71 2.41
C ARG A 608 26.06 -14.10 3.07
N ASP A 609 27.14 -13.45 2.70
CA ASP A 609 28.47 -13.62 3.25
C ASP A 609 28.92 -12.37 4.01
N ILE A 610 29.85 -12.51 4.96
CA ILE A 610 30.41 -11.39 5.71
C ILE A 610 31.73 -10.95 5.10
N PHE A 611 31.86 -9.63 4.90
CA PHE A 611 33.02 -8.95 4.35
C PHE A 611 33.62 -7.94 5.33
N ILE A 612 34.89 -7.71 5.20
CA ILE A 612 35.68 -6.67 5.85
C ILE A 612 35.98 -5.58 4.84
N LEU A 613 35.74 -4.33 5.16
CA LEU A 613 36.11 -3.18 4.37
C LEU A 613 37.14 -2.33 5.15
N PRO A 614 38.40 -2.32 4.75
CA PRO A 614 39.35 -1.32 5.21
C PRO A 614 38.91 0.08 4.76
N LEU A 615 38.87 1.05 5.66
CA LEU A 615 38.42 2.41 5.34
C LEU A 615 39.57 3.33 4.93
N GLU A 616 40.80 2.86 5.10
CA GLU A 616 42.02 3.50 4.61
C GLU A 616 42.54 2.76 3.36
N GLY A 617 43.25 3.48 2.48
CA GLY A 617 43.80 2.92 1.24
C GLY A 617 42.74 2.69 0.16
N ASP A 618 42.84 1.54 -0.54
CA ASP A 618 42.01 1.24 -1.74
C ASP A 618 40.53 0.92 -1.44
N ARG A 619 40.14 0.80 -0.18
CA ARG A 619 38.78 0.44 0.25
C ARG A 619 38.19 -0.76 -0.47
N LYS A 620 39.00 -1.83 -0.63
CA LYS A 620 38.53 -3.07 -1.28
C LYS A 620 37.94 -4.04 -0.27
N PRO A 621 36.72 -4.54 -0.48
CA PRO A 621 36.13 -5.59 0.38
C PRO A 621 36.97 -6.89 0.38
N ILE A 622 37.13 -7.47 1.54
CA ILE A 622 37.83 -8.75 1.75
C ILE A 622 36.82 -9.72 2.38
N GLY A 623 36.67 -10.92 1.80
CA GLY A 623 35.81 -11.95 2.37
C GLY A 623 36.29 -12.37 3.75
N PHE A 624 35.41 -12.32 4.76
CA PHE A 624 35.70 -12.78 6.13
C PHE A 624 35.09 -14.15 6.42
N LEU A 625 33.81 -14.33 6.10
CA LEU A 625 33.08 -15.56 6.29
C LEU A 625 32.24 -15.82 5.04
N GLN A 626 32.56 -16.87 4.29
CA GLN A 626 31.95 -17.23 3.04
C GLN A 626 31.66 -18.72 3.04
N THR A 627 30.48 -19.10 3.53
CA THR A 627 30.05 -20.50 3.65
C THR A 627 28.77 -20.73 2.82
N PRO A 628 28.30 -21.96 2.66
CA PRO A 628 27.01 -22.21 1.99
C PRO A 628 25.78 -21.71 2.76
N TYR A 629 25.96 -21.19 3.96
CA TYR A 629 24.90 -20.75 4.84
C TYR A 629 24.65 -19.23 4.71
N ASP A 630 23.63 -18.75 5.41
CA ASP A 630 23.23 -17.34 5.38
C ASP A 630 23.83 -16.60 6.58
N GLU A 631 24.99 -15.95 6.40
CA GLU A 631 25.67 -15.20 7.47
C GLU A 631 25.31 -13.73 7.45
N THR A 632 24.75 -13.25 8.58
CA THR A 632 24.17 -11.91 8.63
C THR A 632 24.51 -11.15 9.90
N THR A 633 24.25 -9.84 9.92
CA THR A 633 24.33 -8.94 11.07
C THR A 633 25.64 -9.05 11.87
N PRO A 634 26.83 -8.90 11.22
CA PRO A 634 28.10 -9.00 11.93
C PRO A 634 28.26 -7.84 12.93
N LYS A 635 28.60 -8.19 14.18
CA LYS A 635 28.85 -7.25 15.27
C LYS A 635 30.19 -7.57 15.93
N LEU A 636 31.09 -6.58 15.94
CA LEU A 636 32.37 -6.68 16.62
C LEU A 636 32.21 -6.55 18.15
N SER A 637 33.04 -7.29 18.89
CA SER A 637 33.19 -7.06 20.32
C SER A 637 33.74 -5.63 20.57
N PRO A 638 33.49 -5.02 21.75
CA PRO A 638 34.00 -3.68 22.08
C PRO A 638 35.50 -3.52 21.93
N ASP A 639 36.27 -4.59 22.11
CA ASP A 639 37.73 -4.63 21.93
C ASP A 639 38.16 -5.08 20.52
N SER A 640 37.20 -5.30 19.61
CA SER A 640 37.41 -5.72 18.22
C SER A 640 38.16 -7.06 18.03
N ARG A 641 38.14 -7.95 19.03
CA ARG A 641 38.82 -9.27 18.96
C ARG A 641 37.95 -10.38 18.43
N TYR A 642 36.63 -10.25 18.55
CA TYR A 642 35.64 -11.25 18.17
C TYR A 642 34.54 -10.64 17.32
N VAL A 643 33.89 -11.48 16.51
CA VAL A 643 32.70 -11.13 15.70
C VAL A 643 31.56 -12.02 16.14
N ALA A 644 30.42 -11.42 16.51
CA ALA A 644 29.15 -12.10 16.63
C ALA A 644 28.37 -11.95 15.31
N TYR A 645 27.65 -12.99 14.89
CA TYR A 645 26.85 -12.98 13.67
C TYR A 645 25.71 -13.99 13.77
N VAL A 646 24.72 -13.87 12.90
CA VAL A 646 23.63 -14.86 12.76
C VAL A 646 23.94 -15.78 11.59
N SER A 647 23.75 -17.11 11.77
CA SER A 647 23.86 -18.09 10.69
C SER A 647 22.75 -19.13 10.78
N ASP A 648 22.29 -19.62 9.61
CA ASP A 648 21.30 -20.70 9.48
C ASP A 648 21.93 -22.12 9.41
N GLU A 649 23.20 -22.26 9.68
CA GLU A 649 23.95 -23.51 9.57
C GLU A 649 23.42 -24.66 10.43
N SER A 650 22.74 -24.37 11.54
CA SER A 650 22.06 -25.34 12.40
C SER A 650 20.65 -25.73 11.92
N GLY A 651 20.23 -25.27 10.74
CA GLY A 651 18.89 -25.45 10.20
C GLY A 651 17.88 -24.35 10.61
N ARG A 652 18.32 -23.40 11.46
CA ARG A 652 17.59 -22.19 11.85
C ARG A 652 18.57 -21.07 12.20
N ASN A 653 18.08 -19.84 12.24
CA ASN A 653 18.91 -18.69 12.64
C ASN A 653 19.36 -18.82 14.10
N GLU A 654 20.66 -18.87 14.32
CA GLU A 654 21.29 -18.87 15.64
C GLU A 654 22.43 -17.85 15.68
N VAL A 655 22.75 -17.38 16.88
CA VAL A 655 23.85 -16.45 17.14
C VAL A 655 25.14 -17.22 17.36
N TYR A 656 26.18 -16.82 16.63
CA TYR A 656 27.54 -17.38 16.75
C TYR A 656 28.55 -16.30 17.08
N VAL A 657 29.65 -16.69 17.72
CA VAL A 657 30.83 -15.85 17.98
C VAL A 657 32.09 -16.57 17.54
N GLN A 658 32.98 -15.86 16.84
CA GLN A 658 34.31 -16.39 16.46
C GLN A 658 35.36 -15.25 16.54
N PRO A 659 36.69 -15.63 16.59
CA PRO A 659 37.75 -14.62 16.54
C PRO A 659 37.70 -13.78 15.28
N PHE A 660 37.95 -12.48 15.40
CA PHE A 660 38.00 -11.55 14.25
C PHE A 660 39.16 -11.83 13.29
N THR A 661 40.22 -12.50 13.77
CA THR A 661 41.35 -12.95 12.92
C THR A 661 40.95 -14.03 11.92
N GLY A 662 39.71 -14.58 12.01
CA GLY A 662 39.21 -15.63 11.15
C GLY A 662 39.73 -17.03 11.49
N SER A 663 40.79 -17.13 12.32
CA SER A 663 41.34 -18.41 12.81
C SER A 663 40.93 -18.67 14.25
N GLY A 664 40.37 -19.83 14.56
CA GLY A 664 39.96 -20.24 15.90
C GLY A 664 38.59 -20.89 15.95
N ALA A 665 38.19 -21.33 17.13
CA ALA A 665 36.93 -22.01 17.35
C ALA A 665 35.74 -21.03 17.21
N LYS A 666 34.67 -21.51 16.58
CA LYS A 666 33.37 -20.88 16.52
C LYS A 666 32.48 -21.41 17.65
N PHE A 667 31.75 -20.51 18.31
CA PHE A 667 30.88 -20.85 19.44
C PHE A 667 29.45 -20.39 19.15
N ARG A 668 28.49 -21.27 19.36
CA ARG A 668 27.07 -20.94 19.30
C ARG A 668 26.64 -20.35 20.64
N ILE A 669 26.00 -19.19 20.59
CA ILE A 669 25.54 -18.41 21.75
C ILE A 669 24.07 -18.74 22.08
N SER A 670 23.20 -18.73 21.07
CA SER A 670 21.78 -19.03 21.24
C SER A 670 21.48 -20.51 21.10
N THR A 671 20.38 -21.00 21.70
CA THR A 671 19.96 -22.41 21.69
C THR A 671 18.59 -22.63 21.08
N ASP A 672 17.72 -21.62 21.11
CA ASP A 672 16.32 -21.68 20.68
C ASP A 672 15.99 -20.59 19.66
N GLY A 673 16.89 -20.40 18.70
CA GLY A 673 16.83 -19.32 17.74
C GLY A 673 17.44 -18.02 18.29
N GLY A 674 17.98 -17.21 17.39
CA GLY A 674 18.55 -15.91 17.74
C GLY A 674 18.76 -15.06 16.50
N THR A 675 18.27 -13.82 16.58
CA THR A 675 18.39 -12.80 15.53
C THR A 675 18.65 -11.42 16.16
N GLU A 676 18.83 -10.39 15.34
CA GLU A 676 18.90 -9.02 15.79
C GLU A 676 19.97 -8.74 16.87
N ILE A 677 21.20 -9.08 16.58
CA ILE A 677 22.32 -8.98 17.52
C ILE A 677 22.71 -7.50 17.76
N VAL A 678 22.91 -7.16 19.03
CA VAL A 678 23.64 -5.97 19.49
C VAL A 678 24.70 -6.44 20.48
N TRP A 679 25.98 -6.11 20.23
CA TRP A 679 27.05 -6.33 21.19
C TRP A 679 27.24 -5.06 21.99
N GLY A 680 26.79 -5.05 23.24
CA GLY A 680 26.87 -3.91 24.14
C GLY A 680 28.30 -3.64 24.64
N LYS A 681 28.61 -2.37 24.98
CA LYS A 681 29.89 -2.02 25.60
C LYS A 681 30.07 -2.62 27.02
N SER A 682 28.97 -3.07 27.63
CA SER A 682 28.96 -3.84 28.88
C SER A 682 29.60 -5.23 28.74
N GLY A 683 29.95 -5.65 27.52
CA GLY A 683 30.45 -7.01 27.25
C GLY A 683 29.33 -8.05 27.14
N GLU A 684 28.08 -7.65 27.04
CA GLU A 684 26.95 -8.53 26.81
C GLU A 684 26.57 -8.55 25.34
N ILE A 685 26.18 -9.73 24.84
CA ILE A 685 25.51 -9.87 23.58
C ILE A 685 24.00 -9.93 23.84
N PHE A 686 23.26 -8.96 23.29
CA PHE A 686 21.83 -8.94 23.28
C PHE A 686 21.32 -9.47 21.94
N TYR A 687 20.23 -10.24 21.96
CA TYR A 687 19.60 -10.77 20.76
C TYR A 687 18.11 -11.03 20.98
N ARG A 688 17.35 -11.10 19.90
CA ARG A 688 15.93 -11.48 19.95
C ARG A 688 15.77 -12.97 19.67
N SER A 689 14.97 -13.62 20.53
CA SER A 689 14.43 -14.95 20.30
C SER A 689 12.91 -14.83 20.36
N GLU A 690 12.25 -14.87 19.20
CA GLU A 690 10.82 -14.51 19.07
C GLU A 690 10.51 -13.15 19.75
N ASN A 691 9.52 -13.10 20.65
CA ASN A 691 9.15 -11.87 21.37
C ASN A 691 10.05 -11.55 22.57
N SER A 692 11.02 -12.42 22.86
CA SER A 692 11.89 -12.28 24.04
C SER A 692 13.19 -11.53 23.72
N MET A 693 13.62 -10.65 24.62
CA MET A 693 14.94 -10.06 24.64
C MET A 693 15.85 -10.95 25.49
N MET A 694 16.93 -11.44 24.89
CA MET A 694 17.91 -12.31 25.50
C MET A 694 19.24 -11.57 25.73
N ALA A 695 19.98 -11.93 26.77
CA ALA A 695 21.32 -11.43 27.04
C ALA A 695 22.27 -12.57 27.40
N VAL A 696 23.51 -12.46 26.95
CA VAL A 696 24.61 -13.39 27.29
C VAL A 696 25.83 -12.58 27.65
N GLN A 697 26.37 -12.77 28.84
CA GLN A 697 27.65 -12.18 29.23
C GLN A 697 28.78 -12.85 28.47
N VAL A 698 29.60 -12.05 27.80
CA VAL A 698 30.76 -12.53 27.04
C VAL A 698 32.00 -11.73 27.48
N LYS A 699 32.98 -12.43 28.04
CA LYS A 699 34.30 -11.85 28.32
C LYS A 699 35.25 -12.28 27.20
N THR A 700 35.95 -11.33 26.65
CA THR A 700 36.88 -11.51 25.53
C THR A 700 38.35 -11.61 25.99
N GLN A 701 38.60 -11.32 27.26
CA GLN A 701 39.94 -11.33 27.87
C GLN A 701 39.91 -11.97 29.26
N PRO A 702 40.98 -12.68 29.67
CA PRO A 702 42.18 -13.08 28.88
C PRO A 702 41.89 -14.11 27.82
N ALA A 703 40.78 -14.87 27.96
CA ALA A 703 40.25 -15.83 27.00
C ALA A 703 38.77 -15.58 26.81
N LEU A 704 38.18 -16.15 25.76
CA LEU A 704 36.74 -16.07 25.52
C LEU A 704 35.98 -16.92 26.55
N GLU A 705 35.21 -16.27 27.40
CA GLU A 705 34.28 -16.90 28.34
C GLU A 705 32.85 -16.50 27.95
N ILE A 706 31.98 -17.48 27.74
CA ILE A 706 30.59 -17.31 27.35
C ILE A 706 29.69 -17.74 28.49
N GLY A 707 28.88 -16.85 28.97
CA GLY A 707 27.84 -17.09 29.97
C GLY A 707 26.66 -17.88 29.42
N ARG A 708 25.68 -18.15 30.28
CA ARG A 708 24.41 -18.75 29.82
C ARG A 708 23.46 -17.67 29.33
N PRO A 709 22.67 -17.95 28.28
CA PRO A 709 21.60 -17.07 27.85
C PRO A 709 20.58 -16.84 28.96
N GLN A 710 20.20 -15.57 29.16
CA GLN A 710 19.18 -15.15 30.11
C GLN A 710 18.12 -14.33 29.39
N ARG A 711 16.85 -14.65 29.64
CA ARG A 711 15.74 -13.81 29.18
C ARG A 711 15.64 -12.60 30.09
N LEU A 712 15.70 -11.38 29.52
CA LEU A 712 15.56 -10.13 30.26
C LEU A 712 14.08 -9.76 30.38
N PHE A 713 13.40 -9.66 29.26
CA PHE A 713 11.98 -9.32 29.18
C PHE A 713 11.34 -9.89 27.92
N GLU A 714 10.02 -9.84 27.88
CA GLU A 714 9.18 -10.22 26.75
C GLU A 714 8.15 -9.13 26.48
N GLY A 715 7.81 -8.89 25.22
CA GLY A 715 6.82 -7.87 24.88
C GLY A 715 6.56 -7.77 23.37
N PRO A 716 5.49 -7.05 22.98
CA PRO A 716 5.07 -6.90 21.59
C PRO A 716 5.93 -5.85 20.86
N TYR A 717 7.24 -6.01 20.89
CA TYR A 717 8.19 -5.13 20.20
C TYR A 717 8.41 -5.61 18.78
N LEU A 718 8.47 -4.68 17.83
CA LEU A 718 8.62 -5.00 16.42
C LEU A 718 9.94 -5.71 16.13
N LEU A 719 9.85 -6.82 15.41
CA LEU A 719 10.98 -7.58 14.91
C LEU A 719 11.32 -7.12 13.48
N ASN A 720 12.60 -7.10 13.15
CA ASN A 720 13.06 -6.97 11.78
C ASN A 720 13.41 -8.36 11.24
N SER A 721 12.88 -8.74 10.07
CA SER A 721 13.04 -10.06 9.46
C SER A 721 14.50 -10.43 9.16
N GLY A 722 15.37 -10.51 10.21
CA GLY A 722 16.73 -11.05 10.15
C GLY A 722 17.77 -10.21 9.39
N ARG A 723 17.51 -8.92 9.13
CA ARG A 723 18.43 -8.07 8.36
C ARG A 723 19.31 -7.16 9.22
N THR A 724 18.79 -6.69 10.36
CA THR A 724 19.50 -5.88 11.37
C THR A 724 18.61 -5.73 12.59
N ALA A 725 19.15 -5.37 13.74
CA ALA A 725 18.35 -5.19 14.94
C ALA A 725 17.34 -4.03 14.77
N ASN A 726 16.13 -4.22 15.27
CA ASN A 726 15.09 -3.19 15.33
C ASN A 726 15.02 -2.54 16.72
N TYR A 727 16.14 -2.53 17.39
CA TYR A 727 16.38 -1.91 18.69
C TYR A 727 17.84 -1.54 18.85
N ASP A 728 18.15 -0.75 19.87
CA ASP A 728 19.51 -0.50 20.31
C ASP A 728 19.60 -0.47 21.84
N VAL A 729 20.82 -0.46 22.39
CA VAL A 729 21.07 -0.62 23.83
C VAL A 729 22.04 0.48 24.32
N THR A 730 21.77 1.03 25.50
CA THR A 730 22.69 1.96 26.16
C THR A 730 24.02 1.27 26.52
N HIS A 731 25.11 2.03 26.62
CA HIS A 731 26.46 1.51 26.87
C HIS A 731 26.57 0.67 28.16
N ASP A 732 25.78 0.99 29.18
CA ASP A 732 25.72 0.24 30.44
C ASP A 732 24.83 -1.03 30.35
N GLY A 733 24.19 -1.29 29.20
CA GLY A 733 23.32 -2.42 28.99
C GLY A 733 22.03 -2.42 29.81
N ARG A 734 21.63 -1.26 30.38
CA ARG A 734 20.47 -1.19 31.28
C ARG A 734 19.19 -0.78 30.60
N ARG A 735 19.24 0.00 29.52
CA ARG A 735 18.07 0.50 28.81
C ARG A 735 18.15 0.14 27.33
N PHE A 736 17.01 -0.24 26.79
CA PHE A 736 16.82 -0.65 25.41
C PHE A 736 15.93 0.37 24.71
N LEU A 737 16.38 0.88 23.59
CA LEU A 737 15.56 1.69 22.70
C LEU A 737 14.81 0.75 21.77
N MET A 738 13.53 0.52 22.03
CA MET A 738 12.70 -0.45 21.33
C MET A 738 11.67 0.25 20.42
N LEU A 739 11.21 -0.46 19.43
CA LEU A 739 10.07 -0.08 18.61
C LEU A 739 8.84 -0.85 19.06
N LYS A 740 7.80 -0.15 19.48
CA LYS A 740 6.53 -0.72 19.89
C LYS A 740 5.44 -0.23 18.94
N PRO A 741 4.49 -1.08 18.51
CA PRO A 741 3.27 -0.59 17.88
C PRO A 741 2.59 0.42 18.80
N SER A 742 2.14 1.56 18.29
CA SER A 742 1.42 2.56 19.11
C SER A 742 0.19 1.92 19.73
N GLU A 743 -0.06 2.20 21.01
CA GLU A 743 -1.30 1.76 21.72
C GLU A 743 -2.56 2.44 21.18
N MET A 744 -2.40 3.56 20.47
CA MET A 744 -3.47 4.11 19.64
C MET A 744 -3.65 3.19 18.43
N GLN A 745 -4.31 2.06 18.71
CA GLN A 745 -4.78 1.06 17.77
C GLN A 745 -3.68 0.41 16.90
N ALA A 746 -3.08 -0.66 17.43
CA ALA A 746 -2.78 -1.81 16.62
C ALA A 746 -4.12 -2.37 16.07
N SER A 747 -4.82 -1.62 15.27
CA SER A 747 -5.95 -2.12 14.50
C SER A 747 -5.36 -2.93 13.36
N THR A 748 -5.04 -4.19 13.66
CA THR A 748 -5.01 -5.21 12.63
C THR A 748 -6.21 -4.97 11.73
N PRO A 749 -6.08 -5.01 10.40
CA PRO A 749 -7.18 -4.70 9.52
C PRO A 749 -8.38 -5.60 9.88
N THR A 750 -9.44 -4.99 10.33
CA THR A 750 -10.71 -5.66 10.68
C THR A 750 -11.76 -5.42 9.60
N GLN A 751 -11.34 -4.80 8.49
CA GLN A 751 -12.25 -4.41 7.42
C GLN A 751 -11.70 -4.83 6.06
N ILE A 752 -12.61 -5.34 5.24
CA ILE A 752 -12.37 -5.63 3.83
C ILE A 752 -13.36 -4.79 3.02
N HIS A 753 -12.85 -3.95 2.11
CA HIS A 753 -13.69 -3.21 1.18
C HIS A 753 -14.03 -4.09 -0.02
N VAL A 754 -15.30 -4.12 -0.38
CA VAL A 754 -15.81 -4.87 -1.54
C VAL A 754 -16.51 -3.90 -2.49
N VAL A 755 -16.14 -3.95 -3.77
CA VAL A 755 -16.73 -3.15 -4.83
C VAL A 755 -17.37 -4.09 -5.83
N LEU A 756 -18.69 -4.12 -5.85
CA LEU A 756 -19.48 -4.89 -6.82
C LEU A 756 -19.58 -4.13 -8.13
N ASN A 757 -19.60 -4.85 -9.26
CA ASN A 757 -19.67 -4.28 -10.60
C ASN A 757 -18.53 -3.31 -10.93
N TRP A 758 -17.35 -3.53 -10.35
CA TRP A 758 -16.19 -2.65 -10.50
C TRP A 758 -15.73 -2.50 -11.97
N PHE A 759 -15.98 -3.49 -12.80
CA PHE A 759 -15.66 -3.43 -14.24
C PHE A 759 -16.33 -2.26 -14.96
N GLU A 760 -17.48 -1.78 -14.49
CA GLU A 760 -18.16 -0.62 -15.09
C GLU A 760 -17.35 0.67 -14.82
N GLU A 761 -16.78 0.81 -13.61
CA GLU A 761 -15.89 1.91 -13.28
C GLU A 761 -14.54 1.81 -13.99
N LEU A 762 -13.97 0.60 -14.05
CA LEU A 762 -12.71 0.35 -14.71
C LEU A 762 -12.76 0.73 -16.20
N LYS A 763 -13.81 0.28 -16.93
CA LYS A 763 -14.02 0.61 -18.34
C LYS A 763 -14.19 2.11 -18.60
N GLN A 764 -14.79 2.84 -17.64
CA GLN A 764 -14.93 4.29 -17.75
C GLN A 764 -13.61 5.03 -17.52
N LYS A 765 -12.78 4.56 -16.58
CA LYS A 765 -11.48 5.17 -16.28
C LYS A 765 -10.41 4.83 -17.32
N VAL A 766 -10.42 3.59 -17.78
CA VAL A 766 -9.43 3.04 -18.71
C VAL A 766 -10.17 2.35 -19.86
N PRO A 767 -10.59 3.05 -20.90
CA PRO A 767 -11.27 2.44 -22.05
C PRO A 767 -10.34 1.45 -22.79
N VAL A 768 -10.87 0.29 -23.15
CA VAL A 768 -10.22 -0.67 -24.06
C VAL A 768 -10.88 -0.47 -25.43
N GLU A 769 -10.16 0.12 -26.38
CA GLU A 769 -10.61 0.25 -27.77
C GLU A 769 -10.47 -1.08 -28.54
#